data_667aa1b04212140eb634dc03e62c25e6
#
_entry.id   667aa1b04212140eb634dc03e62c25e6
#
_cell.length_a   1.000
_cell.length_b   1.000
_cell.length_c   1.000
_cell.angle_alpha   90.00
_cell.angle_beta   90.00
_cell.angle_gamma   90.00
#
_symmetry.space_group_name_H-M   'P 1'
#
loop_
_entity.id
_entity.type
_entity.pdbx_description
1 polymer ?
#
loop_
_entity_poly.entity_id
_entity_poly.type
_entity_poly.pdbx_seq_one_letter_code
_entity_poly.pdbx_strand_id
1 'polypeptide(L)'
;MRKVFSFCAKSNNYRCSSNVFSLAAKNGYSHAYYYLGNQFYYGLGFTQDYEKAFDYYLKADRKGDKYAAYRLGKMYLSGEGVNIDIQQAEHYFSKATKTVVLANYDLAKLYEDYADDFNNVSKDYINGLYKKALESMIEQEENDIQNAFTEMRIANMYLAGKGTDINVNSAIEWLNKAAKQDNPNAAYQLGYIYSSEKYNIIDEQKANENYKRACLEYEKAEEENSNVTAESRLGKMYLNGYGVEKDIQKAVIWLKKATLNGSASSAYTLAKLCENGDGIEKNIEEAYSYYQISAVLGNFYANYQVGKISLQKGEIEKAVENFQEAAKGNISHAWFKLGKIYSDESYGLYDISKAQLCYSNALNLYITDYTQNPDDFTAYRLGKMYFNGLGTDIDINKAIHWFSQAEKLGNTNAAYQLGKIAFENNDIENAIKHFQYAAQGNISNAWFNLAKIHSNESYGHYDIAKAQLCYSNALNLYITDYKQNPNDYIAYRLGNMYLKGLGTDMNINQAIYWFSEAEKFENANAAYQLGYIYHSEKYGLQNNELASNYFRKALSAYLIRFNNNQTDSELALRIGTFYQYGLGIERDIEKALLWYKKAVELGNIKAQQKIEETNTQQQITVLNLASIAAHMGKIINTETIAAAKQKYTSDSKQLRDEKIQKIQLGHAVSDNPISYDY
;
A
#
# COMPACT_ATOMS: atom_id res chain seq x y z
N MET A 1 -32.77 -30.65 36.40
CA MET A 1 -31.47 -29.89 36.20
C MET A 1 -31.72 -28.50 35.61
N ARG A 2 -32.24 -28.40 34.38
CA ARG A 2 -32.51 -27.10 33.74
C ARG A 2 -33.40 -26.19 34.59
N LYS A 3 -34.47 -26.70 35.17
CA LYS A 3 -35.35 -25.96 36.09
C LYS A 3 -34.63 -25.53 37.38
N VAL A 4 -33.74 -26.37 37.95
CA VAL A 4 -32.95 -26.00 39.13
C VAL A 4 -31.94 -24.91 38.83
N PHE A 5 -31.26 -25.00 37.69
CA PHE A 5 -30.34 -23.95 37.23
C PHE A 5 -31.09 -22.62 37.00
N SER A 6 -32.22 -22.65 36.28
CA SER A 6 -33.05 -21.46 36.02
C SER A 6 -33.61 -20.86 37.33
N PHE A 7 -34.00 -21.68 38.29
CA PHE A 7 -34.47 -21.22 39.60
C PHE A 7 -33.33 -20.56 40.40
N CYS A 8 -32.13 -21.17 40.42
CA CYS A 8 -31.00 -20.64 41.14
C CYS A 8 -30.43 -19.37 40.46
N ALA A 9 -30.49 -19.28 39.12
CA ALA A 9 -30.16 -18.08 38.38
C ALA A 9 -31.07 -16.90 38.73
N LYS A 10 -32.39 -17.16 38.79
CA LYS A 10 -33.37 -16.12 39.19
C LYS A 10 -33.23 -15.69 40.64
N SER A 11 -32.71 -16.52 41.53
CA SER A 11 -32.53 -16.24 42.97
C SER A 11 -31.10 -15.84 43.33
N ASN A 12 -30.18 -15.71 42.34
CA ASN A 12 -28.74 -15.47 42.55
C ASN A 12 -28.05 -16.44 43.53
N ASN A 13 -28.66 -17.61 43.78
CA ASN A 13 -28.15 -18.61 44.73
C ASN A 13 -27.38 -19.72 44.02
N TYR A 14 -26.30 -19.33 43.33
CA TYR A 14 -25.49 -20.28 42.56
C TYR A 14 -24.74 -21.31 43.42
N ARG A 15 -24.41 -20.97 44.69
CA ARG A 15 -23.75 -21.92 45.62
C ARG A 15 -24.67 -23.11 45.97
N CYS A 16 -25.98 -22.88 46.14
CA CYS A 16 -26.95 -23.95 46.38
C CYS A 16 -27.03 -24.88 45.14
N SER A 17 -27.05 -24.32 43.93
CA SER A 17 -27.08 -25.12 42.71
C SER A 17 -25.80 -25.96 42.51
N SER A 18 -24.63 -25.45 42.95
CA SER A 18 -23.37 -26.19 42.87
C SER A 18 -23.37 -27.48 43.72
N ASN A 19 -23.94 -27.40 44.92
CA ASN A 19 -24.08 -28.58 45.76
C ASN A 19 -25.01 -29.65 45.13
N VAL A 20 -26.12 -29.19 44.53
CA VAL A 20 -27.05 -30.08 43.82
C VAL A 20 -26.39 -30.71 42.59
N PHE A 21 -25.69 -29.93 41.80
CA PHE A 21 -24.99 -30.46 40.63
C PHE A 21 -23.84 -31.38 41.00
N SER A 22 -23.09 -31.07 42.06
CA SER A 22 -22.00 -31.92 42.56
C SER A 22 -22.55 -33.28 43.05
N LEU A 23 -23.68 -33.28 43.76
CA LEU A 23 -24.36 -34.54 44.19
C LEU A 23 -24.89 -35.33 42.97
N ALA A 24 -25.50 -34.66 42.02
CA ALA A 24 -25.98 -35.27 40.79
C ALA A 24 -24.85 -35.87 39.96
N ALA A 25 -23.70 -35.13 39.84
CA ALA A 25 -22.53 -35.61 39.15
C ALA A 25 -21.92 -36.87 39.81
N LYS A 26 -21.85 -36.89 41.13
CA LYS A 26 -21.45 -38.10 41.89
C LYS A 26 -22.36 -39.28 41.61
N ASN A 27 -23.65 -39.05 41.43
CA ASN A 27 -24.64 -40.07 41.08
C ASN A 27 -24.68 -40.43 39.58
N GLY A 28 -23.70 -40.03 38.81
CA GLY A 28 -23.51 -40.45 37.41
C GLY A 28 -24.19 -39.60 36.35
N TYR A 29 -24.87 -38.52 36.70
CA TYR A 29 -25.52 -37.63 35.73
C TYR A 29 -24.50 -36.77 34.98
N SER A 30 -24.18 -37.09 33.73
CA SER A 30 -23.21 -36.41 32.91
C SER A 30 -23.49 -34.93 32.77
N HIS A 31 -24.73 -34.54 32.54
CA HIS A 31 -25.15 -33.15 32.36
C HIS A 31 -24.97 -32.28 33.62
N ALA A 32 -24.81 -32.87 34.80
CA ALA A 32 -24.44 -32.14 36.01
C ALA A 32 -23.02 -31.60 35.98
N TYR A 33 -22.06 -32.33 35.39
CA TYR A 33 -20.69 -31.82 35.14
C TYR A 33 -20.71 -30.66 34.17
N TYR A 34 -21.54 -30.72 33.13
CA TYR A 34 -21.70 -29.60 32.20
C TYR A 34 -22.17 -28.32 32.91
N TYR A 35 -23.15 -28.39 33.81
CA TYR A 35 -23.58 -27.23 34.58
C TYR A 35 -22.51 -26.70 35.57
N LEU A 36 -21.74 -27.58 36.20
CA LEU A 36 -20.59 -27.19 37.02
C LEU A 36 -19.54 -26.45 36.15
N GLY A 37 -19.22 -26.96 34.95
CA GLY A 37 -18.37 -26.29 33.99
C GLY A 37 -18.87 -24.89 33.65
N ASN A 38 -20.18 -24.73 33.37
CA ASN A 38 -20.79 -23.43 33.11
C ASN A 38 -20.62 -22.46 34.30
N GLN A 39 -20.72 -22.92 35.54
CA GLN A 39 -20.56 -22.08 36.72
C GLN A 39 -19.13 -21.49 36.82
N PHE A 40 -18.12 -22.32 36.58
CA PHE A 40 -16.72 -21.82 36.54
C PHE A 40 -16.44 -20.99 35.30
N TYR A 41 -17.00 -21.36 34.16
CA TYR A 41 -16.80 -20.61 32.91
C TYR A 41 -17.34 -19.17 32.98
N TYR A 42 -18.53 -19.01 33.58
CA TYR A 42 -19.18 -17.70 33.72
C TYR A 42 -18.98 -17.02 35.08
N GLY A 43 -18.25 -17.63 35.98
CA GLY A 43 -18.06 -17.07 37.34
C GLY A 43 -19.33 -17.06 38.19
N LEU A 44 -20.28 -18.02 37.96
CA LEU A 44 -21.58 -18.02 38.62
C LEU A 44 -21.50 -18.68 40.01
N GLY A 45 -21.36 -17.86 41.03
CA GLY A 45 -21.16 -18.30 42.43
C GLY A 45 -19.74 -18.68 42.81
N PHE A 46 -18.80 -18.59 41.89
CA PHE A 46 -17.36 -18.77 42.04
C PHE A 46 -16.61 -17.69 41.26
N THR A 47 -15.34 -17.54 41.55
CA THR A 47 -14.42 -16.80 40.65
C THR A 47 -14.39 -17.52 39.32
N GLN A 48 -14.42 -16.79 38.21
CA GLN A 48 -14.27 -17.35 36.87
C GLN A 48 -12.95 -18.11 36.77
N ASP A 49 -13.00 -19.34 36.25
CA ASP A 49 -11.83 -20.21 36.14
C ASP A 49 -12.03 -21.13 34.93
N TYR A 50 -11.40 -20.77 33.82
CA TYR A 50 -11.53 -21.50 32.57
C TYR A 50 -10.87 -22.89 32.62
N GLU A 51 -9.78 -23.07 33.35
CA GLU A 51 -9.13 -24.37 33.47
C GLU A 51 -10.07 -25.39 34.21
N LYS A 52 -10.66 -24.94 35.32
CA LYS A 52 -11.68 -25.79 36.01
C LYS A 52 -12.92 -26.04 35.16
N ALA A 53 -13.37 -25.04 34.40
CA ALA A 53 -14.48 -25.21 33.50
C ALA A 53 -14.15 -26.28 32.45
N PHE A 54 -12.98 -26.24 31.85
CA PHE A 54 -12.46 -27.20 30.89
C PHE A 54 -12.45 -28.61 31.49
N ASP A 55 -11.91 -28.79 32.68
CA ASP A 55 -11.91 -30.11 33.39
C ASP A 55 -13.30 -30.65 33.62
N TYR A 56 -14.26 -29.83 34.02
CA TYR A 56 -15.64 -30.25 34.21
C TYR A 56 -16.32 -30.60 32.89
N TYR A 57 -16.07 -29.89 31.81
CA TYR A 57 -16.58 -30.23 30.50
C TYR A 57 -15.97 -31.52 29.96
N LEU A 58 -14.68 -31.81 30.19
CA LEU A 58 -14.05 -33.08 29.86
C LEU A 58 -14.71 -34.25 30.62
N LYS A 59 -15.01 -34.05 31.91
CA LYS A 59 -15.73 -35.09 32.73
C LYS A 59 -17.14 -35.33 32.19
N ALA A 60 -17.85 -34.29 31.76
CA ALA A 60 -19.16 -34.38 31.15
C ALA A 60 -19.10 -35.11 29.79
N ASP A 61 -18.14 -34.71 28.93
CA ASP A 61 -17.97 -35.30 27.60
C ASP A 61 -17.60 -36.79 27.65
N ARG A 62 -16.68 -37.18 28.56
CA ARG A 62 -16.32 -38.60 28.78
C ARG A 62 -17.54 -39.45 29.17
N LYS A 63 -18.58 -38.85 29.74
CA LYS A 63 -19.89 -39.50 30.05
C LYS A 63 -20.95 -39.29 28.96
N GLY A 64 -20.52 -38.81 27.77
CA GLY A 64 -21.38 -38.72 26.59
C GLY A 64 -22.18 -37.41 26.47
N ASP A 65 -21.89 -36.38 27.25
CA ASP A 65 -22.60 -35.10 27.15
C ASP A 65 -22.15 -34.32 25.91
N LYS A 66 -23.06 -34.13 24.96
CA LYS A 66 -22.77 -33.45 23.68
C LYS A 66 -22.71 -31.91 23.79
N TYR A 67 -23.37 -31.32 24.77
CA TYR A 67 -23.25 -29.88 25.05
C TYR A 67 -21.87 -29.56 25.62
N ALA A 68 -21.31 -30.46 26.43
CA ALA A 68 -19.93 -30.33 26.90
C ALA A 68 -18.94 -30.47 25.75
N ALA A 69 -19.14 -31.43 24.83
CA ALA A 69 -18.32 -31.53 23.63
C ALA A 69 -18.31 -30.19 22.83
N TYR A 70 -19.48 -29.61 22.59
CA TYR A 70 -19.56 -28.32 21.91
C TYR A 70 -18.78 -27.22 22.65
N ARG A 71 -18.88 -27.15 23.98
CA ARG A 71 -18.10 -26.18 24.79
C ARG A 71 -16.59 -26.40 24.69
N LEU A 72 -16.14 -27.65 24.72
CA LEU A 72 -14.71 -27.98 24.53
C LEU A 72 -14.21 -27.54 23.17
N GLY A 73 -15.00 -27.74 22.10
CA GLY A 73 -14.67 -27.24 20.77
C GLY A 73 -14.48 -25.73 20.77
N LYS A 74 -15.35 -24.98 21.45
CA LYS A 74 -15.22 -23.51 21.61
C LYS A 74 -13.95 -23.14 22.39
N MET A 75 -13.64 -23.82 23.48
CA MET A 75 -12.48 -23.54 24.31
C MET A 75 -11.16 -23.82 23.59
N TYR A 76 -11.06 -24.91 22.83
CA TYR A 76 -9.89 -25.18 21.98
C TYR A 76 -9.73 -24.15 20.87
N LEU A 77 -10.84 -23.62 20.32
CA LEU A 77 -10.78 -22.57 19.30
C LEU A 77 -10.35 -21.21 19.86
N SER A 78 -10.80 -20.86 21.09
CA SER A 78 -10.53 -19.57 21.72
C SER A 78 -9.28 -19.53 22.60
N GLY A 79 -8.73 -20.69 23.00
CA GLY A 79 -7.61 -20.77 23.95
C GLY A 79 -8.00 -20.50 25.42
N GLU A 80 -9.28 -20.62 25.77
CA GLU A 80 -9.77 -20.37 27.12
C GLU A 80 -9.58 -21.60 28.02
N GLY A 81 -8.63 -21.53 28.97
CA GLY A 81 -8.31 -22.62 29.89
C GLY A 81 -7.58 -23.82 29.26
N VAL A 82 -7.21 -23.71 27.98
CA VAL A 82 -6.45 -24.69 27.21
C VAL A 82 -5.72 -23.97 26.07
N ASN A 83 -4.63 -24.54 25.57
CA ASN A 83 -3.98 -23.99 24.38
C ASN A 83 -4.87 -24.11 23.16
N ILE A 84 -4.80 -23.15 22.25
CA ILE A 84 -5.50 -23.19 20.96
C ILE A 84 -5.07 -24.44 20.19
N ASP A 85 -6.05 -25.24 19.77
CA ASP A 85 -5.85 -26.43 18.95
C ASP A 85 -7.05 -26.61 18.01
N ILE A 86 -6.84 -26.26 16.75
CA ILE A 86 -7.88 -26.24 15.72
C ILE A 86 -8.37 -27.65 15.38
N GLN A 87 -7.48 -28.66 15.45
CA GLN A 87 -7.84 -30.07 15.19
C GLN A 87 -8.71 -30.65 16.34
N GLN A 88 -8.40 -30.30 17.58
CA GLN A 88 -9.26 -30.65 18.71
C GLN A 88 -10.60 -29.92 18.64
N ALA A 89 -10.61 -28.64 18.23
CA ALA A 89 -11.86 -27.90 18.03
C ALA A 89 -12.75 -28.60 16.98
N GLU A 90 -12.18 -29.02 15.86
CA GLU A 90 -12.86 -29.80 14.80
C GLU A 90 -13.45 -31.10 15.37
N HIS A 91 -12.63 -31.91 16.06
CA HIS A 91 -13.04 -33.16 16.67
C HIS A 91 -14.27 -32.99 17.58
N TYR A 92 -14.23 -32.01 18.48
CA TYR A 92 -15.29 -31.75 19.43
C TYR A 92 -16.56 -31.15 18.81
N PHE A 93 -16.43 -30.26 17.82
CA PHE A 93 -17.60 -29.80 17.07
C PHE A 93 -18.25 -30.91 16.29
N SER A 94 -17.48 -31.74 15.56
CA SER A 94 -17.99 -32.91 14.83
C SER A 94 -18.77 -33.88 15.73
N LYS A 95 -18.25 -34.12 16.95
CA LYS A 95 -18.89 -34.93 17.95
C LYS A 95 -20.25 -34.38 18.40
N ALA A 96 -20.43 -33.05 18.38
CA ALA A 96 -21.62 -32.36 18.85
C ALA A 96 -22.71 -32.17 17.76
N THR A 97 -22.39 -32.31 16.47
CA THR A 97 -23.25 -31.96 15.32
C THR A 97 -24.65 -32.60 15.32
N LYS A 98 -24.82 -33.79 15.89
CA LYS A 98 -26.12 -34.49 15.94
C LYS A 98 -27.09 -34.00 17.01
N THR A 99 -26.59 -33.24 18.00
CA THR A 99 -27.36 -32.85 19.18
C THR A 99 -27.43 -31.34 19.39
N VAL A 100 -26.32 -30.62 19.04
CA VAL A 100 -26.21 -29.20 19.25
C VAL A 100 -26.38 -28.51 17.91
N VAL A 101 -27.48 -27.78 17.76
CA VAL A 101 -27.84 -27.10 16.49
C VAL A 101 -26.72 -26.22 15.98
N LEU A 102 -26.03 -25.45 16.86
CA LEU A 102 -24.95 -24.56 16.50
C LEU A 102 -23.66 -25.28 16.11
N ALA A 103 -23.49 -26.56 16.43
CA ALA A 103 -22.24 -27.25 16.15
C ALA A 103 -21.97 -27.41 14.66
N ASN A 104 -22.98 -27.62 13.82
CA ASN A 104 -22.84 -27.66 12.38
C ASN A 104 -22.41 -26.28 11.81
N TYR A 105 -22.95 -25.19 12.35
CA TYR A 105 -22.58 -23.85 11.95
C TYR A 105 -21.12 -23.51 12.30
N ASP A 106 -20.74 -23.79 13.57
CA ASP A 106 -19.38 -23.45 14.03
C ASP A 106 -18.33 -24.40 13.40
N LEU A 107 -18.66 -25.62 13.06
CA LEU A 107 -17.80 -26.53 12.29
C LEU A 107 -17.61 -26.05 10.85
N ALA A 108 -18.69 -25.64 10.19
CA ALA A 108 -18.60 -25.08 8.84
C ALA A 108 -17.75 -23.81 8.81
N LYS A 109 -17.94 -22.94 9.81
CA LYS A 109 -17.15 -21.72 9.97
C LYS A 109 -15.68 -22.03 10.26
N LEU A 110 -15.37 -23.03 11.08
CA LEU A 110 -14.01 -23.49 11.33
C LEU A 110 -13.29 -23.88 10.03
N TYR A 111 -13.94 -24.63 9.16
CA TYR A 111 -13.39 -25.04 7.87
C TYR A 111 -13.23 -23.87 6.88
N GLU A 112 -14.07 -22.82 6.98
CA GLU A 112 -13.88 -21.60 6.20
C GLU A 112 -12.71 -20.76 6.71
N ASP A 113 -12.65 -20.55 8.04
CA ASP A 113 -11.68 -19.66 8.67
C ASP A 113 -10.24 -20.25 8.64
N TYR A 114 -10.12 -21.59 8.62
CA TYR A 114 -8.85 -22.34 8.65
C TYR A 114 -8.73 -23.29 7.44
N ALA A 115 -9.06 -22.80 6.24
CA ALA A 115 -9.10 -23.62 5.03
C ALA A 115 -7.73 -24.28 4.71
N ASP A 116 -6.62 -23.61 5.04
CA ASP A 116 -5.26 -24.12 4.83
C ASP A 116 -4.93 -25.33 5.72
N ASP A 117 -5.52 -25.40 6.91
CA ASP A 117 -5.34 -26.52 7.85
C ASP A 117 -6.20 -27.75 7.48
N PHE A 118 -7.24 -27.56 6.65
CA PHE A 118 -8.22 -28.55 6.26
C PHE A 118 -8.33 -28.73 4.73
N ASN A 119 -7.20 -28.86 4.03
CA ASN A 119 -7.08 -28.91 2.57
C ASN A 119 -7.98 -29.94 1.84
N ASN A 120 -8.55 -30.91 2.53
CA ASN A 120 -9.38 -31.97 1.95
C ASN A 120 -10.89 -31.73 2.10
N VAL A 121 -11.30 -30.61 2.70
CA VAL A 121 -12.71 -30.32 2.94
C VAL A 121 -13.29 -29.53 1.78
N SER A 122 -14.25 -30.13 1.06
CA SER A 122 -14.85 -29.48 -0.11
C SER A 122 -15.80 -28.35 0.30
N LYS A 123 -15.92 -27.34 -0.55
CA LYS A 123 -16.90 -26.24 -0.38
C LYS A 123 -18.35 -26.77 -0.28
N ASP A 124 -18.67 -27.80 -1.03
CA ASP A 124 -20.00 -28.43 -0.98
C ASP A 124 -20.29 -29.08 0.38
N TYR A 125 -19.28 -29.70 1.01
CA TYR A 125 -19.42 -30.25 2.36
C TYR A 125 -19.64 -29.13 3.39
N ILE A 126 -18.88 -28.04 3.31
CA ILE A 126 -19.03 -26.87 4.18
C ILE A 126 -20.43 -26.27 4.02
N ASN A 127 -20.89 -26.09 2.78
CA ASN A 127 -22.24 -25.59 2.52
C ASN A 127 -23.32 -26.55 3.01
N GLY A 128 -23.08 -27.86 2.92
CA GLY A 128 -23.97 -28.89 3.48
C GLY A 128 -24.10 -28.83 5.01
N LEU A 129 -23.01 -28.47 5.72
CA LEU A 129 -23.04 -28.24 7.16
C LEU A 129 -23.86 -26.98 7.51
N TYR A 130 -23.64 -25.88 6.77
CA TYR A 130 -24.44 -24.66 6.93
C TYR A 130 -25.92 -24.91 6.65
N LYS A 131 -26.26 -25.69 5.62
CA LYS A 131 -27.64 -26.06 5.31
C LYS A 131 -28.29 -26.81 6.46
N LYS A 132 -27.62 -27.82 7.01
CA LYS A 132 -28.12 -28.58 8.20
C LYS A 132 -28.31 -27.68 9.42
N ALA A 133 -27.38 -26.74 9.64
CA ALA A 133 -27.50 -25.77 10.72
C ALA A 133 -28.71 -24.85 10.52
N LEU A 134 -28.91 -24.33 9.29
CA LEU A 134 -30.03 -23.45 8.96
C LEU A 134 -31.38 -24.17 9.17
N GLU A 135 -31.53 -25.35 8.58
CA GLU A 135 -32.74 -26.15 8.71
C GLU A 135 -33.08 -26.46 10.19
N SER A 136 -32.07 -26.89 10.97
CA SER A 136 -32.25 -27.17 12.39
C SER A 136 -32.59 -25.96 13.25
N MET A 137 -32.01 -24.77 12.90
CA MET A 137 -32.34 -23.52 13.59
C MET A 137 -33.77 -23.07 13.27
N ILE A 138 -34.21 -23.16 12.01
CA ILE A 138 -35.58 -22.83 11.62
C ILE A 138 -36.58 -23.75 12.32
N GLU A 139 -36.35 -25.06 12.31
CA GLU A 139 -37.19 -26.03 13.00
C GLU A 139 -37.28 -25.76 14.52
N GLN A 140 -36.18 -25.37 15.14
CA GLN A 140 -36.15 -24.99 16.55
C GLN A 140 -36.98 -23.73 16.84
N GLU A 141 -36.87 -22.68 16.01
CA GLU A 141 -37.63 -21.42 16.17
C GLU A 141 -39.15 -21.61 15.91
N GLU A 142 -39.54 -22.60 15.08
CA GLU A 142 -40.93 -22.90 14.82
C GLU A 142 -41.57 -23.70 15.97
N ASN A 143 -40.80 -24.51 16.70
CA ASN A 143 -41.28 -25.44 17.71
C ASN A 143 -40.99 -25.04 19.16
N ASP A 144 -40.11 -24.07 19.40
CA ASP A 144 -39.61 -23.66 20.72
C ASP A 144 -39.86 -22.15 21.00
N ILE A 145 -39.37 -21.68 22.15
CA ILE A 145 -39.39 -20.27 22.53
C ILE A 145 -38.54 -19.50 21.56
N GLN A 146 -39.12 -18.49 20.89
CA GLN A 146 -38.43 -17.57 19.99
C GLN A 146 -37.20 -16.97 20.64
N ASN A 147 -36.07 -16.96 19.89
CA ASN A 147 -34.80 -16.47 20.37
C ASN A 147 -34.18 -15.47 19.34
N ALA A 148 -34.17 -14.21 19.69
CA ALA A 148 -33.69 -13.16 18.83
C ALA A 148 -32.24 -13.37 18.29
N PHE A 149 -31.35 -14.05 19.04
CA PHE A 149 -30.00 -14.36 18.58
C PHE A 149 -29.99 -15.46 17.50
N THR A 150 -30.84 -16.47 17.61
CA THR A 150 -31.00 -17.50 16.57
C THR A 150 -31.64 -16.93 15.34
N GLU A 151 -32.68 -16.13 15.48
CA GLU A 151 -33.36 -15.43 14.37
C GLU A 151 -32.40 -14.51 13.61
N MET A 152 -31.54 -13.72 14.31
CA MET A 152 -30.49 -12.93 13.69
C MET A 152 -29.46 -13.78 12.94
N ARG A 153 -29.09 -14.94 13.48
CA ARG A 153 -28.14 -15.84 12.83
C ARG A 153 -28.74 -16.42 11.55
N ILE A 154 -30.01 -16.86 11.58
CA ILE A 154 -30.73 -17.29 10.38
C ILE A 154 -30.75 -16.19 9.32
N ALA A 155 -31.08 -14.97 9.72
CA ALA A 155 -31.07 -13.81 8.82
C ALA A 155 -29.70 -13.58 8.17
N ASN A 156 -28.63 -13.64 8.97
CA ASN A 156 -27.26 -13.48 8.47
C ASN A 156 -26.85 -14.61 7.51
N MET A 157 -27.34 -15.83 7.70
CA MET A 157 -27.11 -16.95 6.78
C MET A 157 -27.79 -16.69 5.43
N TYR A 158 -29.03 -16.17 5.41
CA TYR A 158 -29.70 -15.75 4.17
C TYR A 158 -28.99 -14.57 3.48
N LEU A 159 -28.46 -13.60 4.22
CA LEU A 159 -27.71 -12.47 3.63
C LEU A 159 -26.36 -12.89 3.02
N ALA A 160 -25.74 -13.92 3.60
CA ALA A 160 -24.44 -14.41 3.18
C ALA A 160 -24.51 -15.60 2.20
N GLY A 161 -25.69 -16.17 1.94
CA GLY A 161 -25.85 -17.38 1.13
C GLY A 161 -25.23 -18.63 1.76
N LYS A 162 -25.22 -18.71 3.10
CA LYS A 162 -24.64 -19.85 3.84
C LYS A 162 -25.66 -20.95 4.05
N GLY A 163 -25.47 -22.08 3.35
CA GLY A 163 -26.41 -23.19 3.36
C GLY A 163 -27.72 -22.96 2.58
N THR A 164 -27.80 -21.84 1.86
CA THR A 164 -28.93 -21.41 1.06
C THR A 164 -28.44 -20.42 0.00
N ASP A 165 -29.28 -20.09 -0.98
CA ASP A 165 -29.03 -18.94 -1.83
C ASP A 165 -29.20 -17.62 -1.05
N ILE A 166 -28.54 -16.56 -1.50
CA ILE A 166 -28.71 -15.21 -0.93
C ILE A 166 -30.18 -14.81 -1.09
N ASN A 167 -30.84 -14.51 0.02
CA ASN A 167 -32.23 -14.10 0.03
C ASN A 167 -32.48 -12.97 1.06
N VAL A 168 -32.43 -11.75 0.57
CA VAL A 168 -32.58 -10.55 1.40
C VAL A 168 -33.97 -10.44 2.01
N ASN A 169 -35.03 -10.90 1.32
CA ASN A 169 -36.41 -10.84 1.84
C ASN A 169 -36.58 -11.79 3.03
N SER A 170 -36.13 -13.02 2.93
CA SER A 170 -36.14 -13.96 4.06
C SER A 170 -35.32 -13.43 5.23
N ALA A 171 -34.17 -12.81 4.97
CA ALA A 171 -33.37 -12.17 6.02
C ALA A 171 -34.12 -11.04 6.73
N ILE A 172 -34.84 -10.19 5.98
CA ILE A 172 -35.69 -9.12 6.56
C ILE A 172 -36.80 -9.71 7.42
N GLU A 173 -37.45 -10.79 7.01
CA GLU A 173 -38.49 -11.47 7.79
C GLU A 173 -37.95 -11.95 9.16
N TRP A 174 -36.79 -12.61 9.16
CA TRP A 174 -36.16 -13.09 10.40
C TRP A 174 -35.62 -11.92 11.27
N LEU A 175 -35.05 -10.88 10.68
CA LEU A 175 -34.65 -9.68 11.43
C LEU A 175 -35.86 -8.99 12.06
N ASN A 176 -37.01 -8.93 11.38
CA ASN A 176 -38.22 -8.37 11.94
C ASN A 176 -38.73 -9.16 13.14
N LYS A 177 -38.61 -10.51 13.12
CA LYS A 177 -38.91 -11.35 14.29
C LYS A 177 -38.01 -11.02 15.47
N ALA A 178 -36.68 -10.97 15.24
CA ALA A 178 -35.70 -10.61 16.26
C ALA A 178 -35.90 -9.18 16.80
N ALA A 179 -36.20 -8.22 15.91
CA ALA A 179 -36.47 -6.84 16.32
C ALA A 179 -37.74 -6.74 17.17
N LYS A 180 -38.79 -7.55 16.95
CA LYS A 180 -39.98 -7.57 17.79
C LYS A 180 -39.68 -8.00 19.22
N GLN A 181 -38.58 -8.69 19.47
CA GLN A 181 -38.08 -9.07 20.79
C GLN A 181 -37.11 -8.02 21.37
N ASP A 182 -37.21 -6.77 20.92
CA ASP A 182 -36.43 -5.62 21.35
C ASP A 182 -34.90 -5.83 21.19
N ASN A 183 -34.51 -6.60 20.16
CA ASN A 183 -33.10 -6.78 19.84
C ASN A 183 -32.57 -5.57 19.02
N PRO A 184 -31.68 -4.72 19.59
CA PRO A 184 -31.22 -3.51 18.93
C PRO A 184 -30.35 -3.80 17.71
N ASN A 185 -29.61 -4.92 17.71
CA ASN A 185 -28.77 -5.28 16.56
C ASN A 185 -29.61 -5.66 15.35
N ALA A 186 -30.76 -6.33 15.55
CA ALA A 186 -31.69 -6.65 14.47
C ALA A 186 -32.30 -5.41 13.85
N ALA A 187 -32.75 -4.49 14.69
CA ALA A 187 -33.28 -3.19 14.24
C ALA A 187 -32.21 -2.38 13.50
N TYR A 188 -30.98 -2.32 14.02
CA TYR A 188 -29.86 -1.65 13.34
C TYR A 188 -29.58 -2.28 11.96
N GLN A 189 -29.58 -3.61 11.87
CA GLN A 189 -29.30 -4.31 10.61
C GLN A 189 -30.43 -4.12 9.59
N LEU A 190 -31.68 -4.04 10.02
CA LEU A 190 -32.82 -3.64 9.14
C LEU A 190 -32.63 -2.24 8.61
N GLY A 191 -32.26 -1.27 9.47
CA GLY A 191 -31.93 0.08 9.05
C GLY A 191 -30.84 0.11 7.99
N TYR A 192 -29.79 -0.68 8.17
CA TYR A 192 -28.68 -0.80 7.19
C TYR A 192 -29.14 -1.43 5.86
N ILE A 193 -29.95 -2.47 5.89
CA ILE A 193 -30.49 -3.10 4.67
C ILE A 193 -31.30 -2.12 3.84
N TYR A 194 -32.17 -1.34 4.48
CA TYR A 194 -33.03 -0.37 3.81
C TYR A 194 -32.29 0.92 3.38
N SER A 195 -31.12 1.21 3.94
CA SER A 195 -30.31 2.39 3.56
C SER A 195 -29.18 2.07 2.58
N SER A 196 -28.87 0.79 2.34
CA SER A 196 -27.70 0.38 1.56
C SER A 196 -28.05 0.03 0.12
N GLU A 197 -27.33 0.61 -0.84
CA GLU A 197 -27.41 0.23 -2.27
C GLU A 197 -27.06 -1.23 -2.53
N LYS A 198 -26.26 -1.84 -1.66
CA LYS A 198 -25.82 -3.24 -1.77
C LYS A 198 -26.97 -4.23 -1.97
N TYR A 199 -28.11 -3.97 -1.34
CA TYR A 199 -29.24 -4.89 -1.34
C TYR A 199 -30.34 -4.53 -2.34
N ASN A 200 -30.20 -3.39 -3.01
CA ASN A 200 -31.15 -2.88 -4.01
C ASN A 200 -32.62 -2.76 -3.50
N ILE A 201 -32.76 -2.49 -2.18
CA ILE A 201 -34.06 -2.34 -1.47
C ILE A 201 -33.99 -1.04 -0.66
N ILE A 202 -33.85 0.11 -1.31
CA ILE A 202 -33.73 1.39 -0.63
C ILE A 202 -35.13 1.87 -0.19
N ASP A 203 -35.29 2.11 1.11
CA ASP A 203 -36.48 2.69 1.73
C ASP A 203 -36.03 3.56 2.93
N GLU A 204 -35.81 4.84 2.69
CA GLU A 204 -35.29 5.77 3.69
C GLU A 204 -36.19 5.89 4.92
N GLN A 205 -37.52 5.78 4.75
CA GLN A 205 -38.47 5.84 5.86
C GLN A 205 -38.29 4.63 6.77
N LYS A 206 -38.32 3.42 6.23
CA LYS A 206 -38.09 2.18 6.99
C LYS A 206 -36.69 2.15 7.58
N ALA A 207 -35.67 2.62 6.88
CA ALA A 207 -34.33 2.72 7.41
C ALA A 207 -34.30 3.58 8.68
N ASN A 208 -34.87 4.77 8.61
CA ASN A 208 -34.91 5.72 9.73
C ASN A 208 -35.74 5.20 10.90
N GLU A 209 -36.91 4.57 10.66
CA GLU A 209 -37.75 3.97 11.71
C GLU A 209 -36.98 2.86 12.46
N ASN A 210 -36.31 1.97 11.74
CA ASN A 210 -35.54 0.88 12.34
C ASN A 210 -34.27 1.41 13.07
N TYR A 211 -33.60 2.39 12.56
CA TYR A 211 -32.48 3.02 13.25
C TYR A 211 -32.93 3.76 14.52
N LYS A 212 -34.07 4.47 14.51
CA LYS A 212 -34.63 5.09 15.72
C LYS A 212 -34.92 4.05 16.80
N ARG A 213 -35.53 2.92 16.40
CA ARG A 213 -35.79 1.80 17.31
C ARG A 213 -34.49 1.26 17.89
N ALA A 214 -33.48 0.99 17.03
CA ALA A 214 -32.18 0.52 17.47
C ALA A 214 -31.53 1.46 18.49
N CYS A 215 -31.59 2.77 18.25
CA CYS A 215 -31.02 3.77 19.16
C CYS A 215 -31.65 3.68 20.54
N LEU A 216 -32.99 3.69 20.62
CA LEU A 216 -33.72 3.59 21.87
C LEU A 216 -33.39 2.31 22.66
N GLU A 217 -33.30 1.19 21.98
CA GLU A 217 -32.99 -0.08 22.64
C GLU A 217 -31.50 -0.18 23.05
N TYR A 218 -30.56 0.44 22.31
CA TYR A 218 -29.17 0.55 22.76
C TYR A 218 -29.02 1.47 23.97
N GLU A 219 -29.75 2.58 24.03
CA GLU A 219 -29.76 3.50 25.19
C GLU A 219 -30.27 2.79 26.43
N LYS A 220 -31.37 2.04 26.34
CA LYS A 220 -31.91 1.23 27.46
C LYS A 220 -30.90 0.16 27.90
N ALA A 221 -30.29 -0.57 26.95
CA ALA A 221 -29.31 -1.62 27.27
C ALA A 221 -28.09 -1.03 28.01
N GLU A 222 -27.73 0.21 27.70
CA GLU A 222 -26.63 0.91 28.36
C GLU A 222 -27.00 1.41 29.76
N GLU A 223 -28.25 1.84 29.98
CA GLU A 223 -28.75 2.21 31.30
C GLU A 223 -28.81 1.04 32.27
N GLU A 224 -29.11 -0.16 31.76
CA GLU A 224 -29.17 -1.38 32.57
C GLU A 224 -27.80 -1.90 32.97
N ASN A 225 -26.86 -1.94 32.01
CA ASN A 225 -25.49 -2.38 32.20
C ASN A 225 -24.58 -1.80 31.10
N SER A 226 -23.38 -1.34 31.45
CA SER A 226 -22.38 -0.90 30.46
C SER A 226 -22.17 -1.97 29.40
N ASN A 227 -22.43 -1.61 28.15
CA ASN A 227 -22.38 -2.51 26.99
C ASN A 227 -21.57 -1.92 25.86
N VAL A 228 -20.35 -2.41 25.69
CA VAL A 228 -19.40 -1.94 24.67
C VAL A 228 -19.98 -1.91 23.26
N THR A 229 -20.83 -2.91 22.93
CA THR A 229 -21.48 -2.95 21.62
C THR A 229 -22.50 -1.84 21.47
N ALA A 230 -23.31 -1.59 22.49
CA ALA A 230 -24.29 -0.49 22.49
C ALA A 230 -23.58 0.87 22.38
N GLU A 231 -22.58 1.12 23.22
CA GLU A 231 -21.78 2.35 23.20
C GLU A 231 -21.14 2.59 21.82
N SER A 232 -20.53 1.57 21.23
CA SER A 232 -19.90 1.65 19.89
C SER A 232 -20.94 1.94 18.79
N ARG A 233 -22.13 1.32 18.88
CA ARG A 233 -23.23 1.53 17.93
C ARG A 233 -23.83 2.94 18.06
N LEU A 234 -24.10 3.39 19.29
CA LEU A 234 -24.58 4.76 19.56
C LEU A 234 -23.60 5.80 19.03
N GLY A 235 -22.30 5.60 19.28
CA GLY A 235 -21.26 6.46 18.70
C GLY A 235 -21.36 6.58 17.17
N LYS A 236 -21.51 5.45 16.46
CA LYS A 236 -21.68 5.44 15.01
C LYS A 236 -23.00 6.04 14.54
N MET A 237 -24.08 5.84 15.30
CA MET A 237 -25.41 6.39 14.96
C MET A 237 -25.41 7.91 15.05
N TYR A 238 -24.89 8.50 16.13
CA TYR A 238 -24.74 9.95 16.25
C TYR A 238 -23.74 10.54 15.24
N LEU A 239 -22.67 9.79 14.90
CA LEU A 239 -21.68 10.23 13.91
C LEU A 239 -22.28 10.38 12.51
N ASN A 240 -23.15 9.45 12.12
CA ASN A 240 -23.71 9.39 10.77
C ASN A 240 -25.14 9.92 10.66
N GLY A 241 -25.80 10.20 11.78
CA GLY A 241 -27.21 10.63 11.80
C GLY A 241 -28.18 9.46 11.55
N TYR A 242 -27.83 8.24 11.97
CA TYR A 242 -28.69 7.05 11.77
C TYR A 242 -29.81 7.02 12.82
N GLY A 243 -31.04 7.36 12.42
CA GLY A 243 -32.21 7.40 13.28
C GLY A 243 -32.23 8.52 14.33
N VAL A 244 -31.17 9.31 14.37
CA VAL A 244 -30.99 10.49 15.24
C VAL A 244 -30.40 11.62 14.45
N GLU A 245 -30.52 12.84 14.94
CA GLU A 245 -29.81 13.97 14.36
C GLU A 245 -28.30 13.76 14.49
N LYS A 246 -27.57 14.07 13.42
CA LYS A 246 -26.11 13.96 13.42
C LYS A 246 -25.51 14.90 14.47
N ASP A 247 -24.80 14.33 15.43
CA ASP A 247 -24.16 15.05 16.53
C ASP A 247 -22.77 14.44 16.81
N ILE A 248 -21.74 15.10 16.27
CA ILE A 248 -20.36 14.59 16.37
C ILE A 248 -19.86 14.66 17.82
N GLN A 249 -20.29 15.63 18.62
CA GLN A 249 -19.88 15.75 20.03
C GLN A 249 -20.44 14.58 20.87
N LYS A 250 -21.71 14.26 20.69
CA LYS A 250 -22.30 13.05 21.31
C LYS A 250 -21.64 11.77 20.78
N ALA A 251 -21.35 11.69 19.49
CA ALA A 251 -20.65 10.56 18.93
C ALA A 251 -19.29 10.32 19.60
N VAL A 252 -18.51 11.39 19.78
CA VAL A 252 -17.20 11.34 20.46
C VAL A 252 -17.33 10.87 21.90
N ILE A 253 -18.36 11.32 22.64
CA ILE A 253 -18.60 10.88 24.02
C ILE A 253 -18.84 9.36 24.05
N TRP A 254 -19.72 8.85 23.20
CA TRP A 254 -20.02 7.42 23.14
C TRP A 254 -18.84 6.57 22.67
N LEU A 255 -18.11 7.05 21.66
CA LEU A 255 -16.91 6.36 21.15
C LEU A 255 -15.79 6.32 22.19
N LYS A 256 -15.59 7.42 22.97
CA LYS A 256 -14.64 7.45 24.09
C LYS A 256 -15.01 6.42 25.16
N LYS A 257 -16.30 6.37 25.53
CA LYS A 257 -16.80 5.38 26.50
C LYS A 257 -16.58 3.95 26.01
N ALA A 258 -16.95 3.65 24.77
CA ALA A 258 -16.69 2.34 24.15
C ALA A 258 -15.19 1.99 24.10
N THR A 259 -14.33 2.98 23.84
CA THR A 259 -12.88 2.79 23.81
C THR A 259 -12.33 2.42 25.18
N LEU A 260 -12.77 3.10 26.23
CA LEU A 260 -12.40 2.80 27.61
C LEU A 260 -12.85 1.38 28.03
N ASN A 261 -13.98 0.93 27.49
CA ASN A 261 -14.51 -0.42 27.72
C ASN A 261 -13.95 -1.47 26.72
N GLY A 262 -12.90 -1.15 25.97
CA GLY A 262 -12.15 -2.10 25.16
C GLY A 262 -12.60 -2.22 23.68
N SER A 263 -13.34 -1.24 23.13
CA SER A 263 -13.71 -1.26 21.72
C SER A 263 -12.58 -0.79 20.80
N ALA A 264 -11.89 -1.72 20.18
CA ALA A 264 -10.88 -1.43 19.16
C ALA A 264 -11.44 -0.60 17.99
N SER A 265 -12.68 -0.90 17.54
CA SER A 265 -13.30 -0.19 16.42
C SER A 265 -13.66 1.25 16.75
N SER A 266 -14.07 1.53 18.01
CA SER A 266 -14.36 2.88 18.45
C SER A 266 -13.09 3.72 18.59
N ALA A 267 -12.02 3.15 19.14
CA ALA A 267 -10.69 3.77 19.18
C ALA A 267 -10.20 4.13 17.77
N TYR A 268 -10.34 3.22 16.80
CA TYR A 268 -9.99 3.47 15.40
C TYR A 268 -10.82 4.62 14.79
N THR A 269 -12.12 4.66 15.08
CA THR A 269 -13.00 5.72 14.58
C THR A 269 -12.61 7.08 15.17
N LEU A 270 -12.33 7.16 16.49
CA LEU A 270 -11.83 8.37 17.13
C LEU A 270 -10.51 8.85 16.51
N ALA A 271 -9.59 7.92 16.30
CA ALA A 271 -8.31 8.22 15.64
C ALA A 271 -8.53 8.88 14.27
N LYS A 272 -9.45 8.35 13.47
CA LYS A 272 -9.82 8.91 12.16
C LYS A 272 -10.41 10.31 12.27
N LEU A 273 -11.30 10.53 13.22
CA LEU A 273 -11.89 11.87 13.46
C LEU A 273 -10.82 12.89 13.83
N CYS A 274 -9.88 12.53 14.73
CA CYS A 274 -8.77 13.39 15.11
C CYS A 274 -7.77 13.62 13.95
N GLU A 275 -7.50 12.60 13.13
CA GLU A 275 -6.59 12.70 11.97
C GLU A 275 -7.13 13.66 10.92
N ASN A 276 -8.42 13.59 10.61
CA ASN A 276 -9.04 14.38 9.56
C ASN A 276 -9.48 15.78 10.04
N GLY A 277 -9.89 15.90 11.29
CA GLY A 277 -10.57 17.09 11.82
C GLY A 277 -12.06 17.13 11.48
N ASP A 278 -12.71 15.96 11.32
CA ASP A 278 -14.10 15.84 10.90
C ASP A 278 -15.05 16.20 12.07
N GLY A 279 -15.41 17.50 12.19
CA GLY A 279 -16.28 18.03 13.22
C GLY A 279 -15.67 18.15 14.62
N ILE A 280 -14.38 17.88 14.75
CA ILE A 280 -13.54 18.15 15.91
C ILE A 280 -12.23 18.79 15.44
N GLU A 281 -11.46 19.37 16.33
CA GLU A 281 -10.16 19.92 15.99
C GLU A 281 -9.21 18.82 15.50
N LYS A 282 -8.51 19.09 14.37
CA LYS A 282 -7.50 18.16 13.83
C LYS A 282 -6.33 18.06 14.79
N ASN A 283 -6.04 16.83 15.24
CA ASN A 283 -4.96 16.56 16.16
C ASN A 283 -4.28 15.21 15.85
N ILE A 284 -3.15 15.25 15.19
CA ILE A 284 -2.41 14.05 14.76
C ILE A 284 -1.83 13.26 15.95
N GLU A 285 -1.41 13.91 17.03
CA GLU A 285 -0.87 13.24 18.21
C GLU A 285 -1.96 12.48 18.97
N GLU A 286 -3.13 13.10 19.10
CA GLU A 286 -4.30 12.42 19.70
C GLU A 286 -4.78 11.27 18.81
N ALA A 287 -4.81 11.46 17.49
CA ALA A 287 -5.09 10.40 16.53
C ALA A 287 -4.13 9.22 16.69
N TYR A 288 -2.83 9.50 16.81
CA TYR A 288 -1.81 8.48 17.02
C TYR A 288 -2.05 7.68 18.31
N SER A 289 -2.38 8.36 19.40
CA SER A 289 -2.70 7.72 20.67
C SER A 289 -3.89 6.77 20.56
N TYR A 290 -4.98 7.18 19.89
CA TYR A 290 -6.14 6.32 19.66
C TYR A 290 -5.84 5.17 18.71
N TYR A 291 -4.99 5.36 17.68
CA TYR A 291 -4.52 4.24 16.84
C TYR A 291 -3.72 3.23 17.66
N GLN A 292 -2.85 3.67 18.58
CA GLN A 292 -2.11 2.77 19.46
C GLN A 292 -3.05 1.96 20.37
N ILE A 293 -4.05 2.60 20.98
CA ILE A 293 -5.08 1.91 21.78
C ILE A 293 -5.79 0.86 20.92
N SER A 294 -6.23 1.25 19.73
CA SER A 294 -6.93 0.34 18.80
C SER A 294 -6.06 -0.84 18.38
N ALA A 295 -4.77 -0.61 18.14
CA ALA A 295 -3.79 -1.64 17.78
C ALA A 295 -3.58 -2.65 18.93
N VAL A 296 -3.41 -2.16 20.16
CA VAL A 296 -3.30 -3.02 21.36
C VAL A 296 -4.55 -3.87 21.57
N LEU A 297 -5.72 -3.34 21.21
CA LEU A 297 -7.00 -4.06 21.24
C LEU A 297 -7.21 -4.99 20.03
N GLY A 298 -6.18 -5.21 19.21
CA GLY A 298 -6.18 -6.20 18.13
C GLY A 298 -6.67 -5.71 16.77
N ASN A 299 -6.74 -4.40 16.52
CA ASN A 299 -7.12 -3.88 15.22
C ASN A 299 -5.91 -3.78 14.28
N PHE A 300 -5.80 -4.67 13.33
CA PHE A 300 -4.72 -4.71 12.35
C PHE A 300 -4.63 -3.45 11.45
N TYR A 301 -5.75 -2.82 11.12
CA TYR A 301 -5.74 -1.55 10.40
C TYR A 301 -5.13 -0.42 11.24
N ALA A 302 -5.34 -0.43 12.56
CA ALA A 302 -4.71 0.51 13.47
C ALA A 302 -3.19 0.29 13.53
N ASN A 303 -2.73 -0.97 13.59
CA ASN A 303 -1.31 -1.29 13.49
C ASN A 303 -0.69 -0.70 12.20
N TYR A 304 -1.37 -0.82 11.06
CA TYR A 304 -0.90 -0.21 9.81
C TYR A 304 -0.77 1.32 9.94
N GLN A 305 -1.74 2.01 10.55
CA GLN A 305 -1.67 3.47 10.73
C GLN A 305 -0.57 3.87 11.72
N VAL A 306 -0.41 3.14 12.83
CA VAL A 306 0.70 3.34 13.78
C VAL A 306 2.04 3.19 13.07
N GLY A 307 2.22 2.12 12.29
CA GLY A 307 3.43 1.89 11.51
C GLY A 307 3.72 3.03 10.51
N LYS A 308 2.69 3.54 9.84
CA LYS A 308 2.81 4.68 8.90
C LYS A 308 3.27 5.96 9.59
N ILE A 309 2.70 6.28 10.76
CA ILE A 309 3.05 7.48 11.52
C ILE A 309 4.45 7.32 12.14
N SER A 310 4.79 6.14 12.67
CA SER A 310 6.12 5.85 13.19
C SER A 310 7.20 5.99 12.10
N LEU A 311 6.92 5.53 10.87
CA LEU A 311 7.83 5.70 9.74
C LEU A 311 8.04 7.18 9.39
N GLN A 312 6.99 8.01 9.44
CA GLN A 312 7.09 9.46 9.23
C GLN A 312 7.90 10.17 10.32
N LYS A 313 7.87 9.65 11.56
CA LYS A 313 8.68 10.14 12.70
C LYS A 313 10.13 9.63 12.68
N GLY A 314 10.49 8.74 11.75
CA GLY A 314 11.81 8.12 11.69
C GLY A 314 12.02 6.97 12.69
N GLU A 315 10.95 6.49 13.33
CA GLU A 315 10.96 5.36 14.29
C GLU A 315 10.87 4.04 13.50
N ILE A 316 11.97 3.65 12.81
CA ILE A 316 11.94 2.59 11.79
C ILE A 316 11.60 1.22 12.39
N GLU A 317 12.23 0.83 13.52
CA GLU A 317 12.00 -0.46 14.18
C GLU A 317 10.53 -0.60 14.59
N LYS A 318 9.99 0.46 15.23
CA LYS A 318 8.58 0.49 15.65
C LYS A 318 7.61 0.45 14.44
N ALA A 319 7.98 1.08 13.34
CA ALA A 319 7.20 1.00 12.10
C ALA A 319 7.17 -0.43 11.56
N VAL A 320 8.32 -1.12 11.56
CA VAL A 320 8.43 -2.52 11.12
C VAL A 320 7.60 -3.44 11.99
N GLU A 321 7.69 -3.35 13.32
CA GLU A 321 6.89 -4.15 14.26
C GLU A 321 5.39 -4.00 13.98
N ASN A 322 4.92 -2.76 13.85
CA ASN A 322 3.51 -2.50 13.61
C ASN A 322 3.05 -2.94 12.20
N PHE A 323 3.88 -2.81 11.16
CA PHE A 323 3.56 -3.37 9.86
C PHE A 323 3.55 -4.90 9.86
N GLN A 324 4.41 -5.56 10.64
CA GLN A 324 4.39 -7.01 10.81
C GLN A 324 3.10 -7.47 11.51
N GLU A 325 2.65 -6.79 12.56
CA GLU A 325 1.35 -7.09 13.18
C GLU A 325 0.18 -6.86 12.21
N ALA A 326 0.19 -5.76 11.46
CA ALA A 326 -0.82 -5.50 10.43
C ALA A 326 -0.81 -6.58 9.32
N ALA A 327 0.35 -7.07 8.96
CA ALA A 327 0.53 -8.12 7.95
C ALA A 327 -0.08 -9.46 8.38
N LYS A 328 -0.05 -9.81 9.68
CA LYS A 328 -0.76 -10.99 10.24
C LYS A 328 -2.27 -10.91 10.03
N GLY A 329 -2.82 -9.69 9.97
CA GLY A 329 -4.23 -9.44 9.64
C GLY A 329 -4.51 -9.38 8.13
N ASN A 330 -3.63 -9.90 7.29
CA ASN A 330 -3.73 -9.89 5.82
C ASN A 330 -3.89 -8.48 5.22
N ILE A 331 -3.29 -7.47 5.84
CA ILE A 331 -3.28 -6.11 5.28
C ILE A 331 -2.23 -6.02 4.17
N SER A 332 -2.66 -6.09 2.92
CA SER A 332 -1.80 -6.07 1.72
C SER A 332 -0.82 -4.88 1.70
N HIS A 333 -1.29 -3.71 2.11
CA HIS A 333 -0.50 -2.50 2.21
C HIS A 333 0.64 -2.59 3.25
N ALA A 334 0.46 -3.36 4.32
CA ALA A 334 1.49 -3.56 5.35
C ALA A 334 2.68 -4.36 4.78
N TRP A 335 2.40 -5.46 4.09
CA TRP A 335 3.40 -6.22 3.37
C TRP A 335 4.17 -5.37 2.35
N PHE A 336 3.46 -4.53 1.59
CA PHE A 336 4.09 -3.64 0.63
C PHE A 336 5.01 -2.61 1.30
N LYS A 337 4.61 -2.05 2.46
CA LYS A 337 5.45 -1.12 3.23
C LYS A 337 6.70 -1.79 3.79
N LEU A 338 6.59 -3.03 4.30
CA LEU A 338 7.74 -3.83 4.73
C LEU A 338 8.71 -4.06 3.57
N GLY A 339 8.19 -4.43 2.38
CA GLY A 339 8.99 -4.57 1.18
C GLY A 339 9.77 -3.30 0.84
N LYS A 340 9.13 -2.13 0.93
CA LYS A 340 9.82 -0.83 0.72
C LYS A 340 10.92 -0.58 1.73
N ILE A 341 10.67 -0.85 3.01
CA ILE A 341 11.67 -0.63 4.06
C ILE A 341 12.88 -1.54 3.85
N TYR A 342 12.67 -2.82 3.54
CA TYR A 342 13.76 -3.77 3.29
C TYR A 342 14.48 -3.58 1.95
N SER A 343 13.88 -2.87 0.98
CA SER A 343 14.50 -2.59 -0.32
C SER A 343 15.26 -1.26 -0.38
N ASP A 344 15.22 -0.43 0.65
CA ASP A 344 15.81 0.91 0.69
C ASP A 344 16.90 0.98 1.77
N GLU A 345 18.14 1.20 1.35
CA GLU A 345 19.32 1.28 2.23
C GLU A 345 19.22 2.43 3.25
N SER A 346 18.44 3.48 2.95
CA SER A 346 18.31 4.65 3.82
C SER A 346 17.65 4.34 5.18
N TYR A 347 16.90 3.23 5.26
CA TYR A 347 16.28 2.79 6.51
C TYR A 347 17.21 1.93 7.41
N GLY A 348 18.40 1.56 6.93
CA GLY A 348 19.38 0.78 7.72
C GLY A 348 19.01 -0.70 7.91
N LEU A 349 17.94 -1.20 7.26
CA LEU A 349 17.44 -2.57 7.36
C LEU A 349 17.46 -3.29 6.00
N TYR A 350 18.36 -2.89 5.10
CA TYR A 350 18.40 -3.41 3.73
C TYR A 350 18.54 -4.92 3.68
N ASP A 351 17.59 -5.59 3.05
CA ASP A 351 17.57 -7.03 2.78
C ASP A 351 16.65 -7.31 1.57
N ILE A 352 17.26 -7.44 0.41
CA ILE A 352 16.50 -7.61 -0.84
C ILE A 352 15.69 -8.91 -0.88
N SER A 353 16.16 -9.96 -0.19
CA SER A 353 15.44 -11.24 -0.15
C SER A 353 14.18 -11.13 0.69
N LYS A 354 14.26 -10.47 1.86
CA LYS A 354 13.06 -10.15 2.66
C LYS A 354 12.13 -9.19 1.94
N ALA A 355 12.69 -8.19 1.24
CA ALA A 355 11.89 -7.26 0.45
C ALA A 355 11.05 -8.00 -0.60
N GLN A 356 11.67 -8.89 -1.39
CA GLN A 356 10.97 -9.67 -2.41
C GLN A 356 9.90 -10.59 -1.82
N LEU A 357 10.18 -11.24 -0.69
CA LEU A 357 9.17 -12.04 0.02
C LEU A 357 7.97 -11.19 0.48
N CYS A 358 8.23 -10.03 1.06
CA CYS A 358 7.17 -9.11 1.48
C CYS A 358 6.35 -8.60 0.28
N TYR A 359 7.01 -8.25 -0.83
CA TYR A 359 6.30 -7.85 -2.05
C TYR A 359 5.48 -9.00 -2.64
N SER A 360 5.97 -10.25 -2.62
CA SER A 360 5.21 -11.42 -3.10
C SER A 360 3.94 -11.63 -2.28
N ASN A 361 4.03 -11.55 -0.95
CA ASN A 361 2.85 -11.62 -0.09
C ASN A 361 1.86 -10.46 -0.37
N ALA A 362 2.37 -9.24 -0.55
CA ALA A 362 1.54 -8.10 -0.92
C ALA A 362 0.84 -8.32 -2.28
N LEU A 363 1.57 -8.83 -3.28
CA LEU A 363 1.05 -9.10 -4.63
C LEU A 363 -0.14 -10.08 -4.58
N ASN A 364 0.02 -11.19 -3.88
CA ASN A 364 -1.03 -12.20 -3.74
C ASN A 364 -2.28 -11.64 -3.05
N LEU A 365 -2.09 -10.86 -1.98
CA LEU A 365 -3.21 -10.23 -1.29
C LEU A 365 -3.90 -9.16 -2.16
N TYR A 366 -3.15 -8.33 -2.89
CA TYR A 366 -3.76 -7.36 -3.81
C TYR A 366 -4.57 -8.02 -4.93
N ILE A 367 -4.13 -9.17 -5.45
CA ILE A 367 -4.92 -9.96 -6.42
C ILE A 367 -6.22 -10.43 -5.78
N THR A 368 -6.16 -10.93 -4.54
CA THR A 368 -7.34 -11.36 -3.79
C THR A 368 -8.28 -10.18 -3.52
N ASP A 369 -7.75 -9.07 -3.02
CA ASP A 369 -8.51 -7.84 -2.73
C ASP A 369 -9.24 -7.35 -4.00
N TYR A 370 -8.53 -7.28 -5.13
CA TYR A 370 -9.11 -6.86 -6.42
C TYR A 370 -10.19 -7.83 -6.92
N THR A 371 -9.99 -9.14 -6.72
CA THR A 371 -10.98 -10.14 -7.15
C THR A 371 -12.29 -10.01 -6.37
N GLN A 372 -12.20 -9.65 -5.10
CA GLN A 372 -13.37 -9.45 -4.23
C GLN A 372 -14.04 -8.10 -4.47
N ASN A 373 -13.27 -7.07 -4.69
CA ASN A 373 -13.75 -5.70 -4.87
C ASN A 373 -12.85 -4.93 -5.85
N PRO A 374 -13.13 -4.98 -7.15
CA PRO A 374 -12.31 -4.30 -8.16
C PRO A 374 -12.27 -2.78 -7.94
N ASP A 375 -11.08 -2.22 -7.76
CA ASP A 375 -10.85 -0.79 -7.67
C ASP A 375 -9.63 -0.35 -8.48
N ASP A 376 -9.60 0.91 -8.86
CA ASP A 376 -8.59 1.50 -9.73
C ASP A 376 -7.20 1.58 -9.10
N PHE A 377 -7.17 1.80 -7.79
CA PHE A 377 -5.91 1.95 -7.03
C PHE A 377 -5.17 0.62 -6.89
N THR A 378 -5.90 -0.46 -6.52
CA THR A 378 -5.33 -1.82 -6.43
C THR A 378 -4.84 -2.31 -7.78
N ALA A 379 -5.63 -2.11 -8.86
CA ALA A 379 -5.23 -2.45 -10.21
C ALA A 379 -3.96 -1.69 -10.64
N TYR A 380 -3.89 -0.38 -10.38
CA TYR A 380 -2.70 0.42 -10.68
C TYR A 380 -1.47 -0.09 -9.92
N ARG A 381 -1.63 -0.45 -8.65
CA ARG A 381 -0.55 -0.98 -7.81
C ARG A 381 -0.04 -2.33 -8.34
N LEU A 382 -0.94 -3.23 -8.72
CA LEU A 382 -0.59 -4.51 -9.36
C LEU A 382 0.21 -4.26 -10.65
N GLY A 383 -0.23 -3.32 -11.49
CA GLY A 383 0.50 -2.92 -12.68
C GLY A 383 1.92 -2.47 -12.38
N LYS A 384 2.10 -1.63 -11.35
CA LYS A 384 3.44 -1.19 -10.92
C LYS A 384 4.30 -2.32 -10.36
N MET A 385 3.72 -3.29 -9.67
CA MET A 385 4.47 -4.41 -9.11
C MET A 385 5.01 -5.31 -10.23
N TYR A 386 4.22 -5.64 -11.24
CA TYR A 386 4.69 -6.39 -12.41
C TYR A 386 5.66 -5.60 -13.27
N PHE A 387 5.46 -4.28 -13.41
CA PHE A 387 6.35 -3.41 -14.18
C PHE A 387 7.77 -3.32 -13.58
N ASN A 388 7.86 -3.28 -12.24
CA ASN A 388 9.13 -3.12 -11.53
C ASN A 388 9.72 -4.44 -10.97
N GLY A 389 9.05 -5.59 -11.16
CA GLY A 389 9.50 -6.87 -10.61
C GLY A 389 9.43 -6.93 -9.08
N LEU A 390 8.40 -6.33 -8.47
CA LEU A 390 8.24 -6.31 -7.01
C LEU A 390 7.48 -7.57 -6.56
N GLY A 391 8.21 -8.51 -5.96
CA GLY A 391 7.66 -9.80 -5.52
C GLY A 391 7.36 -10.79 -6.64
N THR A 392 7.81 -10.49 -7.83
CA THR A 392 7.69 -11.28 -9.06
C THR A 392 8.81 -10.88 -10.03
N ASP A 393 8.98 -11.61 -11.11
CA ASP A 393 9.80 -11.15 -12.24
C ASP A 393 9.10 -9.98 -12.95
N ILE A 394 9.88 -9.15 -13.64
CA ILE A 394 9.35 -8.08 -14.50
C ILE A 394 8.50 -8.73 -15.60
N ASP A 395 7.24 -8.33 -15.70
CA ASP A 395 6.31 -8.81 -16.72
C ASP A 395 5.51 -7.62 -17.28
N ILE A 396 6.00 -7.08 -18.39
CA ILE A 396 5.39 -5.91 -19.03
C ILE A 396 3.98 -6.22 -19.56
N ASN A 397 3.71 -7.45 -20.01
CA ASN A 397 2.38 -7.81 -20.50
C ASN A 397 1.34 -7.82 -19.37
N LYS A 398 1.70 -8.40 -18.20
CA LYS A 398 0.84 -8.32 -17.02
C LYS A 398 0.72 -6.89 -16.50
N ALA A 399 1.79 -6.10 -16.54
CA ALA A 399 1.74 -4.69 -16.17
C ALA A 399 0.74 -3.92 -17.06
N ILE A 400 0.79 -4.09 -18.39
CA ILE A 400 -0.16 -3.51 -19.33
C ILE A 400 -1.59 -3.96 -19.01
N HIS A 401 -1.79 -5.25 -18.75
CA HIS A 401 -3.11 -5.77 -18.37
C HIS A 401 -3.68 -5.03 -17.16
N TRP A 402 -2.91 -4.95 -16.08
CA TRP A 402 -3.37 -4.32 -14.85
C TRP A 402 -3.52 -2.81 -14.95
N PHE A 403 -2.62 -2.12 -15.67
CA PHE A 403 -2.79 -0.69 -15.96
C PHE A 403 -4.05 -0.44 -16.81
N SER A 404 -4.36 -1.34 -17.76
CA SER A 404 -5.58 -1.23 -18.56
C SER A 404 -6.86 -1.44 -17.73
N GLN A 405 -6.82 -2.34 -16.72
CA GLN A 405 -7.93 -2.46 -15.78
C GLN A 405 -8.08 -1.18 -14.92
N ALA A 406 -6.96 -0.64 -14.42
CA ALA A 406 -6.98 0.60 -13.66
C ALA A 406 -7.50 1.80 -14.49
N GLU A 407 -7.08 1.94 -15.75
CA GLU A 407 -7.55 2.99 -16.65
C GLU A 407 -9.05 2.88 -16.90
N LYS A 408 -9.59 1.66 -17.13
CA LYS A 408 -11.04 1.42 -17.29
C LYS A 408 -11.84 1.85 -16.06
N LEU A 409 -11.24 1.75 -14.88
CA LEU A 409 -11.83 2.18 -13.60
C LEU A 409 -11.58 3.67 -13.30
N GLY A 410 -10.96 4.41 -14.22
CA GLY A 410 -10.79 5.86 -14.12
C GLY A 410 -9.40 6.32 -13.65
N ASN A 411 -8.42 5.42 -13.49
CA ASN A 411 -7.09 5.80 -13.02
C ASN A 411 -6.26 6.48 -14.13
N THR A 412 -6.10 7.78 -14.05
CA THR A 412 -5.34 8.58 -15.03
C THR A 412 -3.83 8.38 -14.94
N ASN A 413 -3.30 7.98 -13.77
CA ASN A 413 -1.90 7.60 -13.63
C ASN A 413 -1.60 6.29 -14.37
N ALA A 414 -2.54 5.34 -14.40
CA ALA A 414 -2.40 4.11 -15.18
C ALA A 414 -2.35 4.42 -16.69
N ALA A 415 -3.21 5.30 -17.17
CA ALA A 415 -3.15 5.78 -18.54
C ALA A 415 -1.80 6.42 -18.88
N TYR A 416 -1.24 7.21 -17.96
CA TYR A 416 0.10 7.77 -18.16
C TYR A 416 1.17 6.67 -18.33
N GLN A 417 1.13 5.61 -17.51
CA GLN A 417 2.08 4.48 -17.65
C GLN A 417 1.88 3.72 -18.97
N LEU A 418 0.62 3.48 -19.38
CA LEU A 418 0.33 2.87 -20.67
C LEU A 418 0.85 3.73 -21.83
N GLY A 419 0.66 5.05 -21.74
CA GLY A 419 1.19 5.99 -22.73
C GLY A 419 2.72 5.95 -22.81
N LYS A 420 3.42 5.82 -21.68
CA LYS A 420 4.89 5.65 -21.66
C LYS A 420 5.31 4.34 -22.34
N ILE A 421 4.69 3.24 -21.96
CA ILE A 421 5.01 1.92 -22.54
C ILE A 421 4.75 1.92 -24.06
N ALA A 422 3.64 2.47 -24.51
CA ALA A 422 3.32 2.58 -25.94
C ALA A 422 4.35 3.48 -26.68
N PHE A 423 4.76 4.60 -26.07
CA PHE A 423 5.75 5.50 -26.64
C PHE A 423 7.14 4.84 -26.74
N GLU A 424 7.57 4.10 -25.73
CA GLU A 424 8.83 3.34 -25.72
C GLU A 424 8.82 2.22 -26.78
N ASN A 425 7.67 1.61 -27.05
CA ASN A 425 7.47 0.62 -28.10
C ASN A 425 7.25 1.26 -29.51
N ASN A 426 7.42 2.58 -29.65
CA ASN A 426 7.17 3.34 -30.87
C ASN A 426 5.73 3.24 -31.41
N ASP A 427 4.76 2.89 -30.55
CA ASP A 427 3.32 2.88 -30.84
C ASP A 427 2.75 4.27 -30.53
N ILE A 428 3.00 5.20 -31.44
CA ILE A 428 2.71 6.62 -31.22
C ILE A 428 1.22 6.92 -31.12
N GLU A 429 0.38 6.20 -31.86
CA GLU A 429 -1.08 6.39 -31.82
C GLU A 429 -1.67 6.04 -30.45
N ASN A 430 -1.33 4.86 -29.92
CA ASN A 430 -1.77 4.46 -28.59
C ASN A 430 -1.13 5.34 -27.50
N ALA A 431 0.13 5.75 -27.67
CA ALA A 431 0.77 6.70 -26.75
C ALA A 431 -0.02 8.01 -26.66
N ILE A 432 -0.41 8.60 -27.81
CA ILE A 432 -1.23 9.82 -27.85
C ILE A 432 -2.56 9.59 -27.13
N LYS A 433 -3.27 8.51 -27.43
CA LYS A 433 -4.56 8.19 -26.81
C LYS A 433 -4.48 8.13 -25.29
N HIS A 434 -3.52 7.37 -24.75
CA HIS A 434 -3.35 7.20 -23.32
C HIS A 434 -2.84 8.49 -22.64
N PHE A 435 -1.93 9.24 -23.29
CA PHE A 435 -1.50 10.54 -22.74
C PHE A 435 -2.62 11.57 -22.77
N GLN A 436 -3.50 11.58 -23.78
CA GLN A 436 -4.68 12.45 -23.79
C GLN A 436 -5.63 12.16 -22.62
N TYR A 437 -5.89 10.88 -22.35
CA TYR A 437 -6.71 10.50 -21.20
C TYR A 437 -6.05 10.88 -19.88
N ALA A 438 -4.75 10.63 -19.73
CA ALA A 438 -3.98 11.04 -18.55
C ALA A 438 -3.95 12.58 -18.37
N ALA A 439 -3.85 13.32 -19.45
CA ALA A 439 -3.86 14.80 -19.47
C ALA A 439 -5.21 15.38 -18.99
N GLN A 440 -6.33 14.74 -19.31
CA GLN A 440 -7.66 15.10 -18.78
C GLN A 440 -7.72 14.95 -17.24
N GLY A 441 -6.94 14.02 -16.67
CA GLY A 441 -6.75 13.85 -15.23
C GLY A 441 -5.70 14.79 -14.62
N ASN A 442 -5.33 15.85 -15.31
CA ASN A 442 -4.33 16.84 -14.85
C ASN A 442 -2.93 16.26 -14.59
N ILE A 443 -2.52 15.22 -15.30
CA ILE A 443 -1.15 14.71 -15.23
C ILE A 443 -0.24 15.60 -16.07
N SER A 444 0.57 16.45 -15.42
CA SER A 444 1.48 17.42 -16.05
C SER A 444 2.45 16.79 -17.05
N ASN A 445 3.03 15.63 -16.67
CA ASN A 445 3.92 14.87 -17.55
C ASN A 445 3.22 14.32 -18.81
N ALA A 446 1.92 14.04 -18.77
CA ALA A 446 1.17 13.58 -19.93
C ALA A 446 1.07 14.69 -20.99
N TRP A 447 0.72 15.90 -20.59
CA TRP A 447 0.76 17.07 -21.45
C TRP A 447 2.14 17.32 -22.05
N PHE A 448 3.19 17.19 -21.24
CA PHE A 448 4.57 17.35 -21.69
C PHE A 448 4.96 16.33 -22.76
N ASN A 449 4.56 15.04 -22.60
CA ASN A 449 4.84 14.00 -23.58
C ASN A 449 4.03 14.16 -24.87
N LEU A 450 2.77 14.59 -24.80
CA LEU A 450 1.98 14.98 -25.98
C LEU A 450 2.69 16.10 -26.74
N ALA A 451 3.19 17.12 -26.04
CA ALA A 451 3.94 18.21 -26.65
C ALA A 451 5.22 17.71 -27.34
N LYS A 452 5.96 16.79 -26.73
CA LYS A 452 7.14 16.15 -27.35
C LYS A 452 6.78 15.42 -28.65
N ILE A 453 5.68 14.69 -28.66
CA ILE A 453 5.21 13.98 -29.87
C ILE A 453 4.86 14.99 -30.97
N HIS A 454 4.07 16.01 -30.64
CA HIS A 454 3.66 17.02 -31.63
C HIS A 454 4.78 17.97 -32.08
N SER A 455 5.88 18.07 -31.32
CA SER A 455 7.02 18.92 -31.68
C SER A 455 8.09 18.22 -32.52
N ASN A 456 7.97 16.91 -32.79
CA ASN A 456 8.95 16.12 -33.51
C ASN A 456 8.35 15.49 -34.78
N GLU A 457 8.90 15.83 -35.94
CA GLU A 457 8.46 15.33 -37.25
C GLU A 457 8.60 13.81 -37.39
N SER A 458 9.56 13.18 -36.69
CA SER A 458 9.82 11.74 -36.82
C SER A 458 8.68 10.87 -36.30
N TYR A 459 7.76 11.41 -35.49
CA TYR A 459 6.62 10.66 -34.96
C TYR A 459 5.35 10.72 -35.83
N GLY A 460 5.40 11.43 -36.97
CA GLY A 460 4.26 11.48 -37.92
C GLY A 460 3.05 12.31 -37.46
N HIS A 461 3.13 12.94 -36.29
CA HIS A 461 2.06 13.78 -35.72
C HIS A 461 2.49 15.22 -35.46
N TYR A 462 3.43 15.73 -36.29
CA TYR A 462 3.99 17.06 -36.13
C TYR A 462 2.93 18.15 -36.26
N ASP A 463 2.80 18.96 -35.22
CA ASP A 463 1.93 20.12 -35.14
C ASP A 463 2.47 21.08 -34.05
N ILE A 464 3.23 22.08 -34.48
CA ILE A 464 3.89 22.99 -33.54
C ILE A 464 2.90 23.80 -32.70
N ALA A 465 1.73 24.13 -33.24
CA ALA A 465 0.70 24.86 -32.51
C ALA A 465 0.11 23.99 -31.37
N LYS A 466 -0.22 22.72 -31.66
CA LYS A 466 -0.63 21.77 -30.63
C LYS A 466 0.49 21.51 -29.62
N ALA A 467 1.74 21.40 -30.08
CA ALA A 467 2.87 21.22 -29.19
C ALA A 467 2.97 22.38 -28.19
N GLN A 468 2.89 23.62 -28.65
CA GLN A 468 2.95 24.80 -27.78
C GLN A 468 1.77 24.86 -26.80
N LEU A 469 0.57 24.51 -27.26
CA LEU A 469 -0.60 24.44 -26.38
C LEU A 469 -0.41 23.35 -25.28
N CYS A 470 0.05 22.18 -25.65
CA CYS A 470 0.34 21.10 -24.70
C CYS A 470 1.46 21.48 -23.71
N TYR A 471 2.53 22.12 -24.19
CA TYR A 471 3.57 22.66 -23.30
C TYR A 471 3.03 23.72 -22.33
N SER A 472 2.13 24.61 -22.79
CA SER A 472 1.52 25.63 -21.92
C SER A 472 0.67 24.99 -20.82
N ASN A 473 -0.12 23.97 -21.14
CA ASN A 473 -0.89 23.20 -20.16
C ASN A 473 0.05 22.50 -19.15
N ALA A 474 1.11 21.86 -19.65
CA ALA A 474 2.12 21.23 -18.78
C ALA A 474 2.78 22.25 -17.85
N LEU A 475 3.16 23.42 -18.38
CA LEU A 475 3.79 24.50 -17.59
C LEU A 475 2.90 24.95 -16.42
N ASN A 476 1.63 25.21 -16.70
CA ASN A 476 0.67 25.66 -15.69
C ASN A 476 0.45 24.60 -14.60
N LEU A 477 0.35 23.33 -15.00
CA LEU A 477 0.21 22.23 -14.05
C LEU A 477 1.49 22.02 -13.22
N TYR A 478 2.69 22.06 -13.83
CA TYR A 478 3.94 21.96 -13.08
C TYR A 478 4.09 23.10 -12.05
N ILE A 479 3.67 24.33 -12.37
CA ILE A 479 3.68 25.43 -11.41
C ILE A 479 2.72 25.13 -10.24
N THR A 480 1.54 24.56 -10.53
CA THR A 480 0.55 24.18 -9.50
C THR A 480 1.10 23.02 -8.64
N ASP A 481 1.63 21.99 -9.27
CA ASP A 481 2.22 20.82 -8.61
C ASP A 481 3.37 21.24 -7.69
N TYR A 482 4.24 22.14 -8.16
CA TYR A 482 5.35 22.65 -7.34
C TYR A 482 4.87 23.42 -6.11
N LYS A 483 3.82 24.22 -6.24
CA LYS A 483 3.25 24.95 -5.09
C LYS A 483 2.69 24.02 -4.02
N GLN A 484 2.15 22.85 -4.43
CA GLN A 484 1.60 21.85 -3.51
C GLN A 484 2.69 20.97 -2.89
N ASN A 485 3.68 20.59 -3.70
CA ASN A 485 4.76 19.70 -3.29
C ASN A 485 6.07 20.08 -3.98
N PRO A 486 6.82 21.07 -3.43
CA PRO A 486 8.08 21.51 -3.97
C PRO A 486 9.09 20.36 -4.07
N ASN A 487 9.67 20.15 -5.25
CA ASN A 487 10.73 19.17 -5.50
C ASN A 487 11.66 19.60 -6.64
N ASP A 488 12.82 18.99 -6.69
CA ASP A 488 13.88 19.31 -7.65
C ASP A 488 13.51 19.00 -9.09
N TYR A 489 12.78 17.91 -9.33
CA TYR A 489 12.39 17.46 -10.67
C TYR A 489 11.46 18.49 -11.36
N ILE A 490 10.40 18.90 -10.66
CA ILE A 490 9.44 19.87 -11.21
C ILE A 490 10.13 21.22 -11.44
N ALA A 491 10.91 21.70 -10.47
CA ALA A 491 11.64 22.95 -10.59
C ALA A 491 12.64 22.92 -11.78
N TYR A 492 13.37 21.82 -11.94
CA TYR A 492 14.28 21.66 -13.09
C TYR A 492 13.53 21.62 -14.43
N ARG A 493 12.36 20.95 -14.48
CA ARG A 493 11.50 20.95 -15.68
C ARG A 493 11.03 22.36 -16.04
N LEU A 494 10.54 23.11 -15.07
CA LEU A 494 10.11 24.51 -15.25
C LEU A 494 11.26 25.37 -15.76
N GLY A 495 12.46 25.26 -15.17
CA GLY A 495 13.66 25.95 -15.64
C GLY A 495 13.96 25.66 -17.12
N ASN A 496 13.89 24.41 -17.54
CA ASN A 496 14.10 24.05 -18.95
C ASN A 496 12.99 24.57 -19.87
N MET A 497 11.73 24.60 -19.43
CA MET A 497 10.62 25.12 -20.25
C MET A 497 10.78 26.59 -20.50
N TYR A 498 11.12 27.39 -19.49
CA TYR A 498 11.40 28.81 -19.65
C TYR A 498 12.67 29.08 -20.46
N LEU A 499 13.75 28.27 -20.28
CA LEU A 499 14.99 28.41 -21.02
C LEU A 499 14.82 28.17 -22.53
N LYS A 500 13.94 27.26 -22.92
CA LYS A 500 13.70 26.84 -24.30
C LYS A 500 12.45 27.47 -24.93
N GLY A 501 11.66 28.22 -24.19
CA GLY A 501 10.39 28.78 -24.66
C GLY A 501 9.34 27.69 -24.96
N LEU A 502 9.24 26.66 -24.10
CA LEU A 502 8.25 25.58 -24.27
C LEU A 502 6.93 25.95 -23.58
N GLY A 503 5.90 26.23 -24.37
CA GLY A 503 4.59 26.66 -23.87
C GLY A 503 4.56 28.11 -23.34
N THR A 504 5.62 28.85 -23.52
CA THR A 504 5.80 30.26 -23.13
C THR A 504 6.90 30.87 -24.00
N ASP A 505 7.06 32.18 -23.94
CA ASP A 505 8.25 32.82 -24.51
C ASP A 505 9.51 32.46 -23.70
N MET A 506 10.66 32.43 -24.37
CA MET A 506 11.93 32.21 -23.70
C MET A 506 12.17 33.32 -22.65
N ASN A 507 12.36 32.89 -21.38
CA ASN A 507 12.58 33.82 -20.30
C ASN A 507 13.73 33.35 -19.40
N ILE A 508 14.90 33.95 -19.59
CA ILE A 508 16.13 33.58 -18.90
C ILE A 508 16.04 33.84 -17.39
N ASN A 509 15.38 34.90 -16.96
CA ASN A 509 15.24 35.24 -15.54
C ASN A 509 14.37 34.22 -14.84
N GLN A 510 13.27 33.79 -15.45
CA GLN A 510 12.43 32.70 -14.94
C GLN A 510 13.18 31.34 -14.96
N ALA A 511 13.97 31.08 -15.99
CA ALA A 511 14.81 29.89 -16.04
C ALA A 511 15.81 29.83 -14.88
N ILE A 512 16.51 30.96 -14.62
CA ILE A 512 17.43 31.08 -13.48
C ILE A 512 16.69 30.86 -12.15
N TYR A 513 15.53 31.48 -11.97
CA TYR A 513 14.73 31.33 -10.77
C TYR A 513 14.42 29.84 -10.51
N TRP A 514 13.87 29.16 -11.51
CA TRP A 514 13.46 27.76 -11.35
C TRP A 514 14.65 26.80 -11.21
N PHE A 515 15.75 27.03 -11.91
CA PHE A 515 16.97 26.24 -11.69
C PHE A 515 17.56 26.51 -10.31
N SER A 516 17.46 27.74 -9.78
CA SER A 516 17.87 28.02 -8.41
C SER A 516 16.99 27.36 -7.38
N GLU A 517 15.67 27.25 -7.64
CA GLU A 517 14.77 26.45 -6.81
C GLU A 517 15.16 24.96 -6.83
N ALA A 518 15.48 24.40 -8.00
CA ALA A 518 15.94 23.01 -8.10
C ALA A 518 17.31 22.79 -7.41
N GLU A 519 18.21 23.76 -7.46
CA GLU A 519 19.53 23.70 -6.84
C GLU A 519 19.47 23.69 -5.32
N LYS A 520 18.43 24.28 -4.69
CA LYS A 520 18.19 24.17 -3.24
C LYS A 520 17.98 22.72 -2.78
N PHE A 521 17.52 21.84 -3.67
CA PHE A 521 17.40 20.40 -3.46
C PHE A 521 18.63 19.64 -3.99
N GLU A 522 19.76 20.32 -4.19
CA GLU A 522 21.03 19.74 -4.67
C GLU A 522 20.93 19.09 -6.07
N ASN A 523 20.01 19.57 -6.93
CA ASN A 523 19.89 19.07 -8.29
C ASN A 523 21.12 19.45 -9.14
N ALA A 524 21.97 18.45 -9.39
CA ALA A 524 23.21 18.62 -10.15
C ALA A 524 23.01 19.19 -11.57
N ASN A 525 21.92 18.76 -12.25
CA ASN A 525 21.62 19.24 -13.60
C ASN A 525 21.18 20.70 -13.57
N ALA A 526 20.48 21.15 -12.54
CA ALA A 526 20.11 22.54 -12.37
C ALA A 526 21.37 23.43 -12.12
N ALA A 527 22.25 22.99 -11.24
CA ALA A 527 23.53 23.64 -11.02
C ALA A 527 24.35 23.74 -12.32
N TYR A 528 24.38 22.67 -13.12
CA TYR A 528 25.02 22.69 -14.44
C TYR A 528 24.41 23.74 -15.38
N GLN A 529 23.06 23.81 -15.45
CA GLN A 529 22.38 24.79 -16.31
C GLN A 529 22.64 26.24 -15.85
N LEU A 530 22.65 26.50 -14.54
CA LEU A 530 23.04 27.82 -14.01
C LEU A 530 24.49 28.17 -14.38
N GLY A 531 25.41 27.22 -14.19
CA GLY A 531 26.80 27.37 -14.62
C GLY A 531 26.91 27.71 -16.12
N TYR A 532 26.16 27.03 -16.96
CA TYR A 532 26.13 27.26 -18.40
C TYR A 532 25.54 28.63 -18.77
N ILE A 533 24.45 29.06 -18.13
CA ILE A 533 23.84 30.38 -18.37
C ILE A 533 24.83 31.51 -18.04
N TYR A 534 25.51 31.41 -16.90
CA TYR A 534 26.48 32.42 -16.49
C TYR A 534 27.83 32.33 -17.22
N HIS A 535 28.15 31.20 -17.83
CA HIS A 535 29.36 31.02 -18.64
C HIS A 535 29.17 31.53 -20.09
N SER A 536 27.96 31.37 -20.63
CA SER A 536 27.66 31.62 -22.03
C SER A 536 27.43 33.11 -22.32
N GLU A 537 28.07 33.63 -23.37
CA GLU A 537 27.80 34.98 -23.88
C GLU A 537 26.39 35.13 -24.46
N LYS A 538 25.78 34.04 -24.88
CA LYS A 538 24.47 33.99 -25.54
C LYS A 538 23.35 34.72 -24.76
N TYR A 539 23.43 34.75 -23.44
CA TYR A 539 22.35 35.27 -22.60
C TYR A 539 22.63 36.66 -22.04
N GLY A 540 23.81 37.23 -22.29
CA GLY A 540 24.19 38.57 -21.81
C GLY A 540 24.37 38.68 -20.29
N LEU A 541 24.50 37.55 -19.60
CA LEU A 541 24.60 37.46 -18.12
C LEU A 541 25.93 36.89 -17.66
N GLN A 542 26.98 37.02 -18.49
CA GLN A 542 28.28 36.40 -18.25
C GLN A 542 28.88 36.79 -16.89
N ASN A 543 29.14 35.77 -16.08
CA ASN A 543 29.79 35.89 -14.78
C ASN A 543 30.62 34.64 -14.51
N ASN A 544 31.92 34.71 -14.77
CA ASN A 544 32.81 33.54 -14.66
C ASN A 544 32.96 33.01 -13.25
N GLU A 545 32.82 33.85 -12.22
CA GLU A 545 32.90 33.44 -10.82
C GLU A 545 31.65 32.61 -10.43
N LEU A 546 30.46 33.13 -10.73
CA LEU A 546 29.19 32.40 -10.52
C LEU A 546 29.16 31.11 -11.34
N ALA A 547 29.55 31.17 -12.61
CA ALA A 547 29.60 29.97 -13.46
C ALA A 547 30.53 28.91 -12.86
N SER A 548 31.73 29.28 -12.43
CA SER A 548 32.68 28.36 -11.81
C SER A 548 32.12 27.73 -10.50
N ASN A 549 31.45 28.56 -9.69
CA ASN A 549 30.82 28.05 -8.45
C ASN A 549 29.72 27.00 -8.72
N TYR A 550 28.80 27.30 -9.65
CA TYR A 550 27.74 26.38 -10.01
C TYR A 550 28.27 25.10 -10.68
N PHE A 551 29.28 25.21 -11.53
CA PHE A 551 29.92 24.05 -12.12
C PHE A 551 30.61 23.16 -11.07
N ARG A 552 31.27 23.73 -10.05
CA ARG A 552 31.83 22.96 -8.93
C ARG A 552 30.76 22.20 -8.13
N LYS A 553 29.64 22.86 -7.84
CA LYS A 553 28.50 22.21 -7.19
C LYS A 553 27.97 21.04 -8.04
N ALA A 554 27.77 21.25 -9.33
CA ALA A 554 27.31 20.20 -10.24
C ALA A 554 28.28 19.03 -10.30
N LEU A 555 29.61 19.30 -10.44
CA LEU A 555 30.61 18.23 -10.48
C LEU A 555 30.67 17.43 -9.17
N SER A 556 30.63 18.13 -8.03
CA SER A 556 30.59 17.45 -6.70
C SER A 556 29.39 16.50 -6.57
N ALA A 557 28.19 16.98 -6.93
CA ALA A 557 26.98 16.17 -6.91
C ALA A 557 27.04 14.99 -7.89
N TYR A 558 27.59 15.18 -9.10
CA TYR A 558 27.78 14.10 -10.06
C TYR A 558 28.77 13.04 -9.56
N LEU A 559 29.88 13.45 -8.90
CA LEU A 559 30.84 12.51 -8.32
C LEU A 559 30.23 11.70 -7.18
N ILE A 560 29.46 12.32 -6.28
CA ILE A 560 28.75 11.63 -5.21
C ILE A 560 27.76 10.61 -5.80
N ARG A 561 26.95 11.04 -6.78
CA ARG A 561 25.98 10.15 -7.44
C ARG A 561 26.67 8.98 -8.16
N PHE A 562 27.79 9.22 -8.84
CA PHE A 562 28.52 8.14 -9.50
C PHE A 562 29.15 7.17 -8.51
N ASN A 563 29.65 7.65 -7.36
CA ASN A 563 30.17 6.77 -6.32
C ASN A 563 29.10 5.82 -5.74
N ASN A 564 27.85 6.33 -5.66
CA ASN A 564 26.72 5.54 -5.19
C ASN A 564 26.20 4.55 -6.26
N ASN A 565 26.33 4.90 -7.55
CA ASN A 565 25.96 4.03 -8.67
C ASN A 565 27.01 4.07 -9.77
N GLN A 566 28.00 3.18 -9.68
CA GLN A 566 29.17 3.13 -10.58
C GLN A 566 28.83 2.58 -11.99
N THR A 567 27.56 2.33 -12.31
CA THR A 567 27.12 1.78 -13.62
C THR A 567 26.56 2.85 -14.56
N ASP A 568 26.41 4.10 -14.13
CA ASP A 568 25.87 5.20 -14.94
C ASP A 568 26.88 5.73 -15.96
N SER A 569 26.82 5.19 -17.18
CA SER A 569 27.75 5.53 -18.28
C SER A 569 27.61 6.98 -18.76
N GLU A 570 26.42 7.55 -18.73
CA GLU A 570 26.16 8.94 -19.14
C GLU A 570 26.75 9.91 -18.11
N LEU A 571 26.63 9.57 -16.83
CA LEU A 571 27.21 10.36 -15.75
C LEU A 571 28.75 10.38 -15.82
N ALA A 572 29.36 9.23 -16.11
CA ALA A 572 30.80 9.14 -16.33
C ALA A 572 31.25 10.03 -17.52
N LEU A 573 30.50 10.01 -18.63
CA LEU A 573 30.73 10.91 -19.78
C LEU A 573 30.64 12.35 -19.38
N ARG A 574 29.63 12.78 -18.61
CA ARG A 574 29.47 14.16 -18.12
C ARG A 574 30.64 14.60 -17.25
N ILE A 575 31.05 13.75 -16.29
CA ILE A 575 32.22 14.08 -15.44
C ILE A 575 33.48 14.24 -16.28
N GLY A 576 33.72 13.42 -17.29
CA GLY A 576 34.81 13.59 -18.25
C GLY A 576 34.76 14.94 -18.95
N THR A 577 33.57 15.43 -19.31
CA THR A 577 33.36 16.72 -19.94
C THR A 577 33.77 17.90 -19.03
N PHE A 578 33.52 17.82 -17.72
CA PHE A 578 33.95 18.83 -16.76
C PHE A 578 35.49 18.95 -16.75
N TYR A 579 36.22 17.86 -16.73
CA TYR A 579 37.69 17.85 -16.78
C TYR A 579 38.21 18.29 -18.12
N GLN A 580 37.59 17.93 -19.26
CA GLN A 580 37.99 18.30 -20.60
C GLN A 580 37.96 19.83 -20.82
N TYR A 581 36.88 20.48 -20.35
CA TYR A 581 36.67 21.90 -20.58
C TYR A 581 37.07 22.79 -19.38
N GLY A 582 37.45 22.20 -18.26
CA GLY A 582 37.80 22.92 -17.04
C GLY A 582 36.60 23.65 -16.43
N LEU A 583 35.42 23.00 -16.43
CA LEU A 583 34.19 23.61 -15.93
C LEU A 583 34.21 23.67 -14.40
N GLY A 584 34.46 24.85 -13.84
CA GLY A 584 34.55 25.07 -12.39
C GLY A 584 35.80 24.51 -11.72
N ILE A 585 36.67 23.87 -12.46
CA ILE A 585 37.92 23.23 -12.02
C ILE A 585 39.03 23.56 -13.04
N GLU A 586 40.27 23.26 -12.72
CA GLU A 586 41.36 23.31 -13.67
C GLU A 586 41.18 22.23 -14.76
N ARG A 587 41.45 22.57 -15.98
CA ARG A 587 41.37 21.68 -17.13
C ARG A 587 42.37 20.54 -16.97
N ASP A 588 41.88 19.30 -17.04
CA ASP A 588 42.70 18.09 -16.88
C ASP A 588 42.28 17.03 -17.92
N ILE A 589 43.06 17.01 -19.02
CA ILE A 589 42.74 16.13 -20.16
C ILE A 589 42.99 14.65 -19.80
N GLU A 590 43.97 14.36 -18.95
CA GLU A 590 44.25 12.96 -18.54
C GLU A 590 43.08 12.41 -17.74
N LYS A 591 42.59 13.16 -16.77
CA LYS A 591 41.38 12.78 -16.04
C LYS A 591 40.15 12.70 -16.93
N ALA A 592 39.98 13.61 -17.88
CA ALA A 592 38.89 13.56 -18.84
C ALA A 592 38.89 12.23 -19.62
N LEU A 593 40.06 11.82 -20.14
CA LEU A 593 40.22 10.56 -20.85
C LEU A 593 39.96 9.32 -19.97
N LEU A 594 40.35 9.37 -18.69
CA LEU A 594 40.05 8.31 -17.74
C LEU A 594 38.53 8.12 -17.57
N TRP A 595 37.81 9.22 -17.37
CA TRP A 595 36.35 9.18 -17.22
C TRP A 595 35.65 8.78 -18.52
N TYR A 596 36.12 9.20 -19.69
CA TYR A 596 35.58 8.76 -20.96
C TYR A 596 35.81 7.28 -21.20
N LYS A 597 37.00 6.74 -20.85
CA LYS A 597 37.26 5.28 -20.88
C LYS A 597 36.29 4.53 -19.95
N LYS A 598 36.08 5.05 -18.74
CA LYS A 598 35.10 4.48 -17.81
C LYS A 598 33.67 4.47 -18.40
N ALA A 599 33.27 5.54 -19.08
CA ALA A 599 31.99 5.60 -19.76
C ALA A 599 31.88 4.58 -20.90
N VAL A 600 32.95 4.36 -21.67
CA VAL A 600 33.01 3.34 -22.73
C VAL A 600 32.92 1.93 -22.13
N GLU A 601 33.62 1.64 -21.03
CA GLU A 601 33.54 0.35 -20.31
C GLU A 601 32.11 0.06 -19.86
N LEU A 602 31.34 1.10 -19.52
CA LEU A 602 29.93 1.04 -19.15
C LEU A 602 28.97 1.06 -20.35
N GLY A 603 29.49 1.02 -21.58
CA GLY A 603 28.69 0.89 -22.80
C GLY A 603 28.31 2.22 -23.48
N ASN A 604 28.87 3.36 -23.11
CA ASN A 604 28.53 4.65 -23.73
C ASN A 604 29.26 4.84 -25.06
N ILE A 605 28.54 4.75 -26.17
CA ILE A 605 29.10 4.89 -27.53
C ILE A 605 29.61 6.32 -27.79
N LYS A 606 28.96 7.35 -27.24
CA LYS A 606 29.37 8.78 -27.42
C LYS A 606 30.70 9.06 -26.75
N ALA A 607 31.02 8.33 -25.67
CA ALA A 607 32.32 8.51 -25.00
C ALA A 607 33.51 8.11 -25.88
N GLN A 608 33.34 7.11 -26.75
CA GLN A 608 34.38 6.74 -27.71
C GLN A 608 34.70 7.88 -28.69
N GLN A 609 33.68 8.56 -29.22
CA GLN A 609 33.84 9.72 -30.09
C GLN A 609 34.56 10.86 -29.36
N LYS A 610 34.21 11.06 -28.06
CA LYS A 610 34.86 12.09 -27.22
C LYS A 610 36.33 11.78 -26.99
N ILE A 611 36.74 10.56 -26.84
CA ILE A 611 38.16 10.18 -26.76
C ILE A 611 38.88 10.52 -28.06
N GLU A 612 38.31 10.16 -29.22
CA GLU A 612 38.89 10.43 -30.53
C GLU A 612 39.02 11.95 -30.80
N GLU A 613 37.99 12.74 -30.51
CA GLU A 613 38.01 14.21 -30.61
C GLU A 613 39.08 14.84 -29.70
N THR A 614 39.16 14.38 -28.44
CA THR A 614 40.12 14.90 -27.46
C THR A 614 41.55 14.61 -27.83
N ASN A 615 41.84 13.40 -28.30
CA ASN A 615 43.17 13.01 -28.78
C ASN A 615 43.58 13.78 -30.01
N THR A 616 42.67 13.97 -30.98
CA THR A 616 42.91 14.76 -32.18
C THR A 616 43.24 16.24 -31.82
N GLN A 617 42.48 16.81 -30.87
CA GLN A 617 42.71 18.20 -30.43
C GLN A 617 44.05 18.38 -29.69
N GLN A 618 44.49 17.39 -28.91
CA GLN A 618 45.83 17.37 -28.33
C GLN A 618 46.92 17.33 -29.39
N GLN A 619 46.78 16.49 -30.43
CA GLN A 619 47.74 16.44 -31.54
C GLN A 619 47.88 17.76 -32.28
N ILE A 620 46.74 18.41 -32.58
CA ILE A 620 46.71 19.72 -33.22
C ILE A 620 47.40 20.80 -32.32
N THR A 621 47.15 20.77 -31.01
CA THR A 621 47.75 21.67 -30.06
C THR A 621 49.28 21.51 -29.99
N VAL A 622 49.78 20.29 -29.94
CA VAL A 622 51.21 19.94 -29.95
C VAL A 622 51.88 20.41 -31.25
N LEU A 623 51.22 20.20 -32.41
CA LEU A 623 51.71 20.63 -33.71
C LEU A 623 51.77 22.15 -33.83
N ASN A 624 50.75 22.84 -33.33
CA ASN A 624 50.72 24.32 -33.30
C ASN A 624 51.79 24.88 -32.37
N LEU A 625 51.99 24.34 -31.18
CA LEU A 625 53.06 24.75 -30.27
C LEU A 625 54.44 24.49 -30.85
N ALA A 626 54.64 23.37 -31.55
CA ALA A 626 55.86 23.06 -32.23
C ALA A 626 56.16 24.03 -33.39
N SER A 627 55.10 24.42 -34.15
CA SER A 627 55.19 25.42 -35.21
C SER A 627 55.53 26.82 -34.66
N ILE A 628 54.89 27.24 -33.56
CA ILE A 628 55.15 28.51 -32.88
C ILE A 628 56.60 28.55 -32.33
N ALA A 629 57.02 27.45 -31.68
CA ALA A 629 58.40 27.37 -31.16
C ALA A 629 59.49 27.39 -32.27
N ALA A 630 59.21 26.77 -33.42
CA ALA A 630 60.06 26.87 -34.59
C ALA A 630 60.17 28.29 -35.13
N HIS A 631 59.04 29.05 -35.15
CA HIS A 631 58.99 30.42 -35.55
C HIS A 631 59.76 31.41 -34.58
N MET A 632 59.76 31.05 -33.29
CA MET A 632 60.44 31.83 -32.25
C MET A 632 61.93 31.50 -32.11
N GLY A 633 62.50 30.62 -32.97
CA GLY A 633 63.95 30.32 -33.02
C GLY A 633 64.43 29.48 -31.83
N LYS A 634 63.52 28.85 -31.06
CA LYS A 634 63.87 27.88 -30.03
C LYS A 634 64.00 26.51 -30.65
N ILE A 635 65.18 25.90 -30.60
CA ILE A 635 65.42 24.52 -31.02
C ILE A 635 64.66 23.61 -30.08
N ILE A 636 63.52 23.11 -30.52
CA ILE A 636 62.81 21.96 -29.83
C ILE A 636 63.53 20.69 -30.36
N ASN A 637 64.04 19.90 -29.45
CA ASN A 637 64.72 18.68 -29.78
C ASN A 637 63.75 17.75 -30.55
N THR A 638 64.14 17.37 -31.78
CA THR A 638 63.37 16.52 -32.69
C THR A 638 63.01 15.15 -32.07
N GLU A 639 63.80 14.69 -31.10
CA GLU A 639 63.51 13.45 -30.34
C GLU A 639 62.30 13.54 -29.47
N THR A 640 61.99 14.70 -28.87
CA THR A 640 60.79 14.93 -28.04
C THR A 640 59.51 14.91 -28.88
N ILE A 641 59.57 15.41 -30.11
CA ILE A 641 58.47 15.41 -31.08
C ILE A 641 58.27 13.95 -31.62
N ALA A 642 59.36 13.23 -31.88
CA ALA A 642 59.30 11.87 -32.33
C ALA A 642 58.73 10.91 -31.24
N ALA A 643 59.15 11.06 -29.98
CA ALA A 643 58.66 10.30 -28.86
C ALA A 643 57.15 10.56 -28.59
N ALA A 644 56.69 11.83 -28.67
CA ALA A 644 55.28 12.16 -28.55
C ALA A 644 54.45 11.55 -29.72
N LYS A 645 54.95 11.62 -30.96
CA LYS A 645 54.28 10.96 -32.10
C LYS A 645 54.22 9.45 -31.96
N GLN A 646 55.28 8.83 -31.47
CA GLN A 646 55.35 7.38 -31.32
C GLN A 646 54.42 6.87 -30.22
N LYS A 647 54.30 7.57 -29.09
CA LYS A 647 53.37 7.25 -28.01
C LYS A 647 51.91 7.37 -28.48
N TYR A 648 51.55 8.44 -29.21
CA TYR A 648 50.20 8.64 -29.74
C TYR A 648 49.81 7.67 -30.85
N THR A 649 50.74 7.23 -31.69
CA THR A 649 50.47 6.19 -32.72
C THR A 649 50.31 4.78 -32.13
N SER A 650 51.00 4.45 -31.04
CA SER A 650 50.87 3.17 -30.38
C SER A 650 49.51 3.07 -29.65
N ASP A 651 49.13 4.12 -28.93
CA ASP A 651 47.87 4.16 -28.18
C ASP A 651 46.64 4.15 -29.11
N SER A 652 46.69 4.87 -30.25
CA SER A 652 45.61 4.82 -31.25
C SER A 652 45.51 3.50 -32.00
N LYS A 653 46.66 2.79 -32.20
CA LYS A 653 46.71 1.49 -32.83
C LYS A 653 46.14 0.42 -31.88
N GLN A 654 46.49 0.45 -30.61
CA GLN A 654 46.00 -0.47 -29.60
C GLN A 654 44.47 -0.36 -29.44
N LEU A 655 43.90 0.86 -29.40
CA LEU A 655 42.44 1.11 -29.37
C LEU A 655 41.74 0.64 -30.64
N ARG A 656 42.39 0.72 -31.79
CA ARG A 656 41.84 0.25 -33.06
C ARG A 656 41.83 -1.29 -33.13
N ASP A 657 42.86 -1.95 -32.63
CA ASP A 657 42.99 -3.40 -32.60
C ASP A 657 42.00 -4.02 -31.58
N GLU A 658 41.80 -3.37 -30.41
CA GLU A 658 40.77 -3.77 -29.43
C GLU A 658 39.35 -3.62 -30.00
N LYS A 659 39.08 -2.60 -30.82
CA LYS A 659 37.79 -2.39 -31.48
C LYS A 659 37.51 -3.48 -32.54
N ILE A 660 38.52 -3.85 -33.32
CA ILE A 660 38.42 -4.93 -34.32
C ILE A 660 38.17 -6.28 -33.64
N GLN A 661 38.82 -6.53 -32.51
CA GLN A 661 38.65 -7.76 -31.74
C GLN A 661 37.24 -7.88 -31.10
N LYS A 662 36.66 -6.76 -30.62
CA LYS A 662 35.29 -6.71 -30.10
C LYS A 662 34.22 -6.85 -31.18
N ILE A 663 34.46 -6.34 -32.39
CA ILE A 663 33.55 -6.52 -33.55
C ILE A 663 33.57 -7.97 -34.04
N GLN A 664 34.71 -8.63 -34.00
CA GLN A 664 34.87 -10.04 -34.39
C GLN A 664 34.25 -11.02 -33.37
N LEU A 665 34.06 -10.62 -32.10
CA LEU A 665 33.43 -11.42 -31.05
C LEU A 665 31.90 -11.35 -31.01
N GLY A 666 31.25 -10.66 -31.97
CA GLY A 666 29.81 -10.83 -32.25
C GLY A 666 28.84 -10.30 -31.20
N HIS A 667 29.23 -9.34 -30.39
CA HIS A 667 28.28 -8.66 -29.50
C HIS A 667 27.54 -7.56 -30.26
N ALA A 668 26.42 -7.93 -30.88
CA ALA A 668 25.42 -7.00 -31.33
C ALA A 668 24.80 -6.34 -30.10
N VAL A 669 25.09 -5.09 -29.88
CA VAL A 669 24.41 -4.24 -28.91
C VAL A 669 23.13 -3.76 -29.58
N SER A 670 21.98 -4.18 -29.06
CA SER A 670 20.68 -3.64 -29.48
C SER A 670 20.61 -2.14 -29.19
N ASP A 671 20.36 -1.36 -30.21
CA ASP A 671 20.03 0.07 -30.10
C ASP A 671 18.70 0.21 -29.34
N ASN A 672 18.78 0.48 -28.07
CA ASN A 672 17.63 0.96 -27.29
C ASN A 672 18.07 2.20 -26.51
N PRO A 673 17.57 3.39 -26.86
CA PRO A 673 17.86 4.59 -26.09
C PRO A 673 17.01 4.54 -24.82
N ILE A 674 17.59 4.08 -23.71
CA ILE A 674 16.98 4.23 -22.39
C ILE A 674 16.96 5.74 -22.07
N SER A 675 15.82 6.37 -22.25
CA SER A 675 15.56 7.73 -21.76
C SER A 675 15.35 7.65 -20.26
N TYR A 676 16.32 8.09 -19.47
CA TYR A 676 16.14 8.34 -18.05
C TYR A 676 15.24 9.57 -17.88
N ASP A 677 13.94 9.34 -17.77
CA ASP A 677 12.99 10.28 -17.19
C ASP A 677 12.67 9.76 -15.78
N TYR A 678 13.29 10.37 -14.77
CA TYR A 678 12.85 10.31 -13.39
C TYR A 678 11.72 11.30 -13.16
#